data_539367b3d43274b57fde9362085c96bd
#
_entry.id   539367b3d43274b57fde9362085c96bd
#
_cell.length_a   1.000
_cell.length_b   1.000
_cell.length_c   1.000
_cell.angle_alpha   90.00
_cell.angle_beta   90.00
_cell.angle_gamma   90.00
#
_symmetry.space_group_name_H-M   'P 1'
#
loop_
_entity.id
_entity.type
_entity.pdbx_description
1 polymer ?
#
loop_
_entity_poly.entity_id
_entity_poly.type
_entity_poly.pdbx_seq_one_letter_code
_entity_poly.pdbx_strand_id
1 'polypeptide(L)'
;MRTPSTHPLLTLAAALAVAFSSVNALAQRTATAPGSFAMVAHHAVNGVAEIVAATPNGLTLVYTSADAGTLGLVDITTPARPQTLPRVDVRVGGVGEPTSVAITPDGRFAVVAVRMDDDLHHARRGFVRVFDITNPRQVKPVKDITVGIGPDALALHGSGKTLRAVVAIEDEESDAKGDATLGGQRPGRIDVVGLQSLYGGTDSGLQSIELVQALKALPGAVYPEDPQPEFVSIDHQNHMAVVSLQENNAVALIDLRHPRKAQLLKVLSTGTVVRRGNADLQKDKEIALTDSFTGRREADAVAWVAPGVFATANEGDGKKDKAGVMPGGRGFTLFNTRGNVVFETGAATEQNAVRHGHYPDGRSAAKGVEIEGVAAGSFGGVPHLLVSSERGSFVEVYRVSNPAKPELVQLLPTGLSPEGLATVTRRADGQQLFITANEVEGSLNLYRFHPQGAPANPQEPQLVAHEGIAWGALSGLTTDGTHLYAVPDNAFGQSRIYRINAAEHAQGRMVIDQVTLLTEANGQPLKVDPEGIAHVADGFWVASEGTTVDGNELIKVNTAGVVQQRVKLPAAIQARFANPKTSTGFEGVAASADGHTLYVAIQRGFDLAKPQAAIVKWHIPSNTWTTALYPLAQHSQDAKQFWMGLSEITLLPDGRLLLLERDKGGGEGKAINAEVKRIYSVNAADVTEGAVLTKTLVKDLRRDFNYLQEKAEGMAVLNGDLWVVNDNDGAGWTRLLNTGKP
;
A
#
# COMPACT_ATOMS: atom_id res chain seq x y z
N MET A 1 -22.78 16.90 -86.56
CA MET A 1 -21.83 15.94 -87.15
C MET A 1 -20.75 15.64 -86.15
N ARG A 2 -20.59 14.34 -85.84
CA ARG A 2 -19.62 13.76 -84.94
C ARG A 2 -19.75 14.13 -83.45
N THR A 3 -20.41 13.27 -82.73
CA THR A 3 -20.36 12.99 -81.27
C THR A 3 -18.96 12.60 -80.83
N PRO A 4 -18.46 13.02 -79.68
CA PRO A 4 -17.37 12.34 -78.97
C PRO A 4 -17.89 11.37 -77.94
N SER A 5 -17.26 10.26 -77.94
CA SER A 5 -17.46 9.12 -77.06
C SER A 5 -17.11 9.40 -75.60
N THR A 6 -18.01 9.03 -74.71
CA THR A 6 -17.77 8.87 -73.27
C THR A 6 -17.28 7.48 -72.97
N HIS A 7 -16.22 7.38 -72.17
CA HIS A 7 -15.71 6.36 -71.24
C HIS A 7 -14.16 6.26 -71.36
N PRO A 8 -13.40 6.17 -70.25
CA PRO A 8 -13.61 5.40 -69.02
C PRO A 8 -13.19 6.14 -67.75
N LEU A 9 -14.12 6.42 -66.86
CA LEU A 9 -13.82 6.97 -65.51
C LEU A 9 -14.43 6.09 -64.37
N LEU A 10 -15.12 5.01 -64.72
CA LEU A 10 -15.79 4.15 -63.71
C LEU A 10 -14.97 2.94 -63.25
N THR A 11 -13.86 2.61 -63.90
CA THR A 11 -13.00 1.46 -63.48
C THR A 11 -11.89 1.83 -62.50
N LEU A 12 -11.53 3.12 -62.37
CA LEU A 12 -10.51 3.52 -61.39
C LEU A 12 -11.08 3.75 -59.99
N ALA A 13 -12.36 4.09 -59.89
CA ALA A 13 -13.01 4.28 -58.56
C ALA A 13 -13.26 2.96 -57.81
N ALA A 14 -13.51 1.85 -58.50
CA ALA A 14 -13.71 0.54 -57.92
C ALA A 14 -12.40 -0.08 -57.41
N ALA A 15 -11.27 0.18 -58.07
CA ALA A 15 -9.96 -0.32 -57.63
C ALA A 15 -9.41 0.45 -56.42
N LEU A 16 -9.71 1.78 -56.30
CA LEU A 16 -9.33 2.54 -55.07
C LEU A 16 -10.21 2.17 -53.87
N ALA A 17 -11.49 1.86 -54.05
CA ALA A 17 -12.37 1.46 -52.95
C ALA A 17 -11.97 0.10 -52.33
N VAL A 18 -11.50 -0.85 -53.17
CA VAL A 18 -10.99 -2.15 -52.69
C VAL A 18 -9.62 -2.02 -52.00
N ALA A 19 -8.76 -1.11 -52.46
CA ALA A 19 -7.47 -0.83 -51.84
C ALA A 19 -7.61 -0.13 -50.47
N PHE A 20 -8.59 0.78 -50.32
CA PHE A 20 -8.88 1.42 -49.04
C PHE A 20 -9.59 0.46 -48.06
N SER A 21 -10.37 -0.49 -48.50
CA SER A 21 -11.01 -1.53 -47.66
C SER A 21 -9.99 -2.52 -47.15
N SER A 22 -8.97 -2.89 -47.95
CA SER A 22 -7.91 -3.81 -47.54
C SER A 22 -6.86 -3.17 -46.64
N VAL A 23 -6.61 -1.87 -46.76
CA VAL A 23 -5.71 -1.13 -45.83
C VAL A 23 -6.38 -0.90 -44.49
N ASN A 24 -7.70 -0.66 -44.41
CA ASN A 24 -8.43 -0.60 -43.16
C ASN A 24 -8.60 -1.99 -42.50
N ALA A 25 -8.61 -3.08 -43.24
CA ALA A 25 -8.66 -4.43 -42.68
C ALA A 25 -7.30 -4.89 -42.10
N LEU A 26 -6.17 -4.32 -42.58
CA LEU A 26 -4.86 -4.57 -41.95
C LEU A 26 -4.57 -3.62 -40.76
N ALA A 27 -5.32 -2.54 -40.59
CA ALA A 27 -5.17 -1.58 -39.47
C ALA A 27 -6.03 -1.91 -38.25
N GLN A 28 -6.95 -2.86 -38.33
CA GLN A 28 -7.55 -3.54 -37.20
C GLN A 28 -6.69 -4.74 -36.74
N ARG A 29 -5.41 -4.51 -36.45
CA ARG A 29 -4.76 -5.24 -35.40
C ARG A 29 -5.59 -4.91 -34.15
N THR A 30 -6.37 -5.87 -33.69
CA THR A 30 -6.94 -5.87 -32.35
C THR A 30 -5.89 -5.29 -31.42
N ALA A 31 -6.15 -4.10 -30.87
CA ALA A 31 -5.34 -3.62 -29.77
C ALA A 31 -5.45 -4.71 -28.70
N THR A 32 -4.42 -5.55 -28.61
CA THR A 32 -4.32 -6.51 -27.52
C THR A 32 -4.47 -5.68 -26.25
N ALA A 33 -5.36 -6.11 -25.37
CA ALA A 33 -5.52 -5.46 -24.06
C ALA A 33 -4.12 -5.23 -23.47
N PRO A 34 -3.82 -4.07 -22.93
CA PRO A 34 -2.52 -3.80 -22.35
C PRO A 34 -2.24 -4.86 -21.30
N GLY A 35 -1.00 -5.42 -21.29
CA GLY A 35 -0.60 -6.35 -20.25
C GLY A 35 -0.79 -5.74 -18.88
N SER A 36 -1.17 -6.53 -17.90
CA SER A 36 -1.41 -6.09 -16.53
C SER A 36 -0.94 -7.14 -15.51
N PHE A 37 -1.02 -6.80 -14.22
CA PHE A 37 -0.50 -7.62 -13.15
C PHE A 37 -1.64 -8.23 -12.32
N ALA A 38 -1.42 -9.45 -11.83
CA ALA A 38 -2.23 -10.06 -10.79
C ALA A 38 -1.35 -10.38 -9.59
N MET A 39 -1.84 -10.10 -8.39
CA MET A 39 -1.20 -10.55 -7.15
C MET A 39 -1.25 -12.08 -7.11
N VAL A 40 -0.12 -12.73 -6.87
CA VAL A 40 -0.01 -14.18 -6.76
C VAL A 40 0.31 -14.63 -5.35
N ALA A 41 0.85 -13.75 -4.52
CA ALA A 41 1.06 -13.98 -3.11
C ALA A 41 1.12 -12.68 -2.32
N HIS A 42 0.63 -12.74 -1.09
CA HIS A 42 0.87 -11.80 -0.01
C HIS A 42 1.49 -12.62 1.13
N HIS A 43 2.77 -12.38 1.42
CA HIS A 43 3.60 -13.25 2.26
C HIS A 43 4.13 -12.50 3.47
N ALA A 44 3.66 -12.88 4.65
CA ALA A 44 4.15 -12.37 5.92
C ALA A 44 5.57 -12.85 6.23
N VAL A 45 6.45 -11.97 6.74
CA VAL A 45 7.86 -12.28 6.99
C VAL A 45 8.28 -12.26 8.46
N ASN A 46 7.39 -11.95 9.39
CA ASN A 46 7.68 -11.84 10.82
C ASN A 46 8.76 -10.79 11.15
N GLY A 47 8.40 -9.54 11.16
CA GLY A 47 9.24 -8.38 11.39
C GLY A 47 9.21 -7.46 10.17
N VAL A 48 10.07 -6.47 10.15
CA VAL A 48 10.13 -5.45 9.11
C VAL A 48 10.67 -6.03 7.80
N ALA A 49 10.17 -5.55 6.66
CA ALA A 49 10.70 -5.81 5.32
C ALA A 49 10.77 -4.48 4.56
N GLU A 50 11.97 -3.94 4.41
CA GLU A 50 12.20 -2.62 3.79
C GLU A 50 12.64 -2.78 2.33
N ILE A 51 13.94 -2.95 2.07
CA ILE A 51 14.46 -3.06 0.72
C ILE A 51 14.52 -4.52 0.27
N VAL A 52 14.06 -4.83 -0.93
CA VAL A 52 14.03 -6.18 -1.48
C VAL A 52 14.80 -6.29 -2.80
N ALA A 53 15.53 -7.40 -2.96
CA ALA A 53 16.20 -7.77 -4.21
C ALA A 53 15.89 -9.21 -4.58
N ALA A 54 15.80 -9.49 -5.88
CA ALA A 54 15.58 -10.84 -6.41
C ALA A 54 16.86 -11.41 -7.02
N THR A 55 17.12 -12.71 -6.81
CA THR A 55 18.19 -13.38 -7.53
C THR A 55 17.90 -13.41 -9.03
N PRO A 56 18.90 -13.27 -9.91
CA PRO A 56 18.69 -13.20 -11.37
C PRO A 56 18.06 -14.45 -12.00
N ASN A 57 18.01 -15.58 -11.28
CA ASN A 57 17.27 -16.77 -11.72
C ASN A 57 15.78 -16.72 -11.35
N GLY A 58 15.38 -15.75 -10.49
CA GLY A 58 14.00 -15.57 -10.01
C GLY A 58 13.52 -16.65 -9.05
N LEU A 59 14.41 -17.23 -8.23
CA LEU A 59 14.07 -18.30 -7.29
C LEU A 59 14.13 -17.86 -5.82
N THR A 60 14.85 -16.80 -5.51
CA THR A 60 15.02 -16.32 -4.12
C THR A 60 14.88 -14.81 -4.06
N LEU A 61 14.16 -14.31 -3.07
CA LEU A 61 14.18 -12.92 -2.65
C LEU A 61 15.07 -12.77 -1.43
N VAL A 62 15.75 -11.64 -1.34
CA VAL A 62 16.51 -11.20 -0.16
C VAL A 62 16.01 -9.83 0.21
N TYR A 63 15.69 -9.60 1.48
CA TYR A 63 15.18 -8.32 1.97
C TYR A 63 15.90 -7.89 3.25
N THR A 64 15.96 -6.58 3.49
CA THR A 64 16.48 -6.00 4.74
C THR A 64 15.41 -6.00 5.83
N SER A 65 15.86 -6.15 7.07
CA SER A 65 15.05 -6.03 8.27
C SER A 65 15.90 -5.28 9.30
N ALA A 66 15.78 -3.95 9.31
CA ALA A 66 16.64 -3.08 10.10
C ALA A 66 16.45 -3.33 11.59
N ASP A 67 15.22 -3.39 12.07
CA ASP A 67 14.84 -3.64 13.46
C ASP A 67 15.48 -4.90 14.05
N ALA A 68 15.66 -5.93 13.22
CA ALA A 68 16.26 -7.20 13.62
C ALA A 68 17.77 -7.26 13.35
N GLY A 69 18.34 -6.31 12.60
CA GLY A 69 19.73 -6.35 12.12
C GLY A 69 20.00 -7.58 11.25
N THR A 70 19.06 -7.97 10.39
CA THR A 70 19.14 -9.22 9.61
C THR A 70 18.77 -9.03 8.15
N LEU A 71 19.28 -9.94 7.29
CA LEU A 71 18.67 -10.23 6.01
C LEU A 71 17.65 -11.34 6.16
N GLY A 72 16.47 -11.13 5.62
CA GLY A 72 15.50 -12.18 5.40
C GLY A 72 15.65 -12.77 3.99
N LEU A 73 15.36 -14.05 3.84
CA LEU A 73 15.35 -14.74 2.56
C LEU A 73 14.01 -15.46 2.36
N VAL A 74 13.51 -15.46 1.12
CA VAL A 74 12.27 -16.14 0.75
C VAL A 74 12.48 -16.95 -0.52
N ASP A 75 12.17 -18.24 -0.46
CA ASP A 75 12.12 -19.12 -1.62
C ASP A 75 10.84 -18.84 -2.41
N ILE A 76 10.97 -18.40 -3.64
CA ILE A 76 9.89 -18.14 -4.59
C ILE A 76 9.92 -19.08 -5.80
N THR A 77 10.49 -20.27 -5.63
CA THR A 77 10.44 -21.34 -6.66
C THR A 77 9.00 -21.58 -7.11
N THR A 78 8.05 -21.50 -6.19
CA THR A 78 6.61 -21.44 -6.48
C THR A 78 6.07 -20.09 -6.03
N PRO A 79 5.97 -19.07 -6.91
CA PRO A 79 5.62 -17.70 -6.50
C PRO A 79 4.28 -17.56 -5.77
N ALA A 80 3.31 -18.46 -6.05
CA ALA A 80 2.03 -18.47 -5.35
C ALA A 80 2.09 -19.12 -3.95
N ARG A 81 3.24 -19.66 -3.54
CA ARG A 81 3.47 -20.27 -2.23
C ARG A 81 4.89 -19.98 -1.76
N PRO A 82 5.23 -18.71 -1.50
CA PRO A 82 6.54 -18.33 -1.00
C PRO A 82 6.85 -19.03 0.32
N GLN A 83 8.13 -19.29 0.57
CA GLN A 83 8.57 -19.96 1.79
C GLN A 83 9.69 -19.16 2.45
N THR A 84 9.49 -18.76 3.70
CA THR A 84 10.52 -18.10 4.50
C THR A 84 11.70 -19.06 4.73
N LEU A 85 12.90 -18.56 4.48
CA LEU A 85 14.18 -19.24 4.75
C LEU A 85 14.83 -18.69 6.02
N PRO A 86 15.89 -19.36 6.55
CA PRO A 86 16.60 -18.84 7.71
C PRO A 86 17.14 -17.41 7.49
N ARG A 87 16.95 -16.54 8.46
CA ARG A 87 17.50 -15.19 8.48
C ARG A 87 19.01 -15.20 8.73
N VAL A 88 19.67 -14.14 8.30
CA VAL A 88 21.12 -13.96 8.41
C VAL A 88 21.42 -12.69 9.17
N ASP A 89 22.19 -12.79 10.26
CA ASP A 89 22.66 -11.63 11.02
C ASP A 89 23.67 -10.81 10.18
N VAL A 90 23.40 -9.53 9.98
CA VAL A 90 24.28 -8.63 9.23
C VAL A 90 25.13 -7.77 10.14
N ARG A 91 24.91 -7.79 11.43
CA ARG A 91 25.61 -6.95 12.39
C ARG A 91 27.09 -7.25 12.46
N VAL A 92 27.89 -6.21 12.61
CA VAL A 92 29.33 -6.27 12.79
C VAL A 92 29.66 -6.02 14.25
N GLY A 93 30.16 -7.03 14.94
CA GLY A 93 30.36 -6.94 16.40
C GLY A 93 29.06 -6.82 17.21
N GLY A 94 27.93 -7.30 16.67
CA GLY A 94 26.63 -7.27 17.33
C GLY A 94 25.84 -5.96 17.15
N VAL A 95 26.34 -5.04 16.33
CA VAL A 95 25.72 -3.73 16.05
C VAL A 95 25.63 -3.52 14.54
N GLY A 96 24.63 -2.76 14.10
CA GLY A 96 24.42 -2.36 12.72
C GLY A 96 23.06 -2.79 12.16
N GLU A 97 22.56 -1.99 11.25
CA GLU A 97 21.29 -2.14 10.56
C GLU A 97 21.50 -2.27 9.06
N PRO A 98 20.87 -3.22 8.38
CA PRO A 98 20.91 -3.28 6.93
C PRO A 98 19.97 -2.24 6.33
N THR A 99 20.49 -1.29 5.59
CA THR A 99 19.69 -0.25 4.91
C THR A 99 19.38 -0.60 3.46
N SER A 100 20.26 -1.34 2.78
CA SER A 100 20.06 -1.68 1.38
C SER A 100 20.68 -3.03 1.02
N VAL A 101 20.12 -3.70 -0.01
CA VAL A 101 20.65 -4.96 -0.55
C VAL A 101 20.59 -5.00 -2.07
N ALA A 102 21.66 -5.45 -2.70
CA ALA A 102 21.70 -5.76 -4.13
C ALA A 102 22.33 -7.13 -4.38
N ILE A 103 21.86 -7.82 -5.42
CA ILE A 103 22.36 -9.16 -5.79
C ILE A 103 23.30 -9.06 -6.99
N THR A 104 24.43 -9.75 -6.93
CA THR A 104 25.36 -9.80 -8.07
C THR A 104 24.73 -10.41 -9.32
N PRO A 105 25.14 -10.00 -10.54
CA PRO A 105 24.52 -10.47 -11.79
C PRO A 105 24.53 -11.98 -12.02
N ASP A 106 25.45 -12.71 -11.38
CA ASP A 106 25.51 -14.16 -11.40
C ASP A 106 24.66 -14.84 -10.31
N GLY A 107 24.09 -14.05 -9.38
CA GLY A 107 23.24 -14.53 -8.29
C GLY A 107 23.98 -15.18 -7.12
N ARG A 108 25.32 -15.07 -7.06
CA ARG A 108 26.12 -15.72 -6.02
C ARG A 108 26.21 -14.94 -4.72
N PHE A 109 26.18 -13.63 -4.81
CA PHE A 109 26.42 -12.79 -3.64
C PHE A 109 25.31 -11.77 -3.44
N ALA A 110 24.92 -11.57 -2.19
CA ALA A 110 24.17 -10.41 -1.71
C ALA A 110 25.19 -9.39 -1.17
N VAL A 111 25.09 -8.15 -1.64
CA VAL A 111 25.90 -7.02 -1.22
C VAL A 111 24.99 -6.09 -0.45
N VAL A 112 25.33 -5.78 0.79
CA VAL A 112 24.47 -5.13 1.79
C VAL A 112 25.14 -3.87 2.30
N ALA A 113 24.44 -2.75 2.31
CA ALA A 113 24.82 -1.58 3.09
C ALA A 113 24.41 -1.82 4.56
N VAL A 114 25.32 -1.53 5.47
CA VAL A 114 25.11 -1.70 6.91
C VAL A 114 25.45 -0.39 7.60
N ARG A 115 24.44 0.31 8.08
CA ARG A 115 24.54 1.50 8.92
C ARG A 115 24.99 1.07 10.31
N MET A 116 25.85 1.87 10.93
CA MET A 116 26.26 1.76 12.32
C MET A 116 25.61 2.91 13.10
N ASP A 117 26.13 3.24 14.30
CA ASP A 117 25.67 4.44 14.99
C ASP A 117 26.08 5.69 14.21
N ASP A 118 25.17 6.61 14.01
CA ASP A 118 25.32 7.86 13.25
C ASP A 118 24.95 9.11 14.07
N ASP A 119 24.60 8.94 15.34
CA ASP A 119 24.29 10.08 16.20
C ASP A 119 25.44 11.11 16.29
N LEU A 120 25.11 12.35 16.62
CA LEU A 120 26.05 13.47 16.63
C LEU A 120 27.32 13.23 17.47
N HIS A 121 27.25 12.36 18.48
CA HIS A 121 28.33 12.14 19.45
C HIS A 121 29.03 10.79 19.28
N HIS A 122 28.39 9.80 18.65
CA HIS A 122 28.86 8.42 18.58
C HIS A 122 28.90 7.84 17.15
N ALA A 123 28.94 8.71 16.14
CA ALA A 123 28.93 8.28 14.74
C ALA A 123 30.07 7.32 14.42
N ARG A 124 29.73 6.20 13.80
CA ARG A 124 30.68 5.17 13.33
C ARG A 124 30.52 4.91 11.85
N ARG A 125 31.64 4.67 11.20
CA ARG A 125 31.65 4.28 9.79
C ARG A 125 30.89 2.98 9.57
N GLY A 126 30.06 2.95 8.54
CA GLY A 126 29.33 1.78 8.12
C GLY A 126 30.14 0.82 7.25
N PHE A 127 29.47 -0.19 6.72
CA PHE A 127 30.08 -1.26 5.94
C PHE A 127 29.28 -1.56 4.66
N VAL A 128 30.00 -1.96 3.62
CA VAL A 128 29.46 -2.83 2.57
C VAL A 128 29.83 -4.25 2.95
N ARG A 129 28.85 -5.04 3.32
CA ARG A 129 28.99 -6.43 3.72
C ARG A 129 28.54 -7.37 2.62
N VAL A 130 29.31 -8.40 2.32
CA VAL A 130 29.01 -9.33 1.22
C VAL A 130 28.76 -10.73 1.78
N PHE A 131 27.66 -11.33 1.33
CA PHE A 131 27.27 -12.69 1.71
C PHE A 131 27.25 -13.61 0.51
N ASP A 132 27.78 -14.83 0.64
CA ASP A 132 27.56 -15.90 -0.33
C ASP A 132 26.16 -16.50 -0.11
N ILE A 133 25.30 -16.32 -1.10
CA ILE A 133 23.91 -16.80 -1.13
C ILE A 133 23.70 -17.95 -2.13
N THR A 134 24.78 -18.58 -2.61
CA THR A 134 24.70 -19.73 -3.53
C THR A 134 23.82 -20.84 -2.96
N ASN A 135 23.89 -21.06 -1.66
CA ASN A 135 22.93 -21.86 -0.92
C ASN A 135 22.10 -20.96 0.01
N PRO A 136 20.88 -20.59 -0.34
CA PRO A 136 20.09 -19.65 0.44
C PRO A 136 19.63 -20.20 1.82
N ARG A 137 19.86 -21.49 2.10
CA ARG A 137 19.64 -22.09 3.42
C ARG A 137 20.88 -22.07 4.32
N GLN A 138 22.06 -21.69 3.78
CA GLN A 138 23.35 -21.66 4.48
C GLN A 138 24.20 -20.47 4.05
N VAL A 139 23.62 -19.28 4.15
CA VAL A 139 24.26 -18.01 3.79
C VAL A 139 25.45 -17.71 4.70
N LYS A 140 26.54 -17.20 4.15
CA LYS A 140 27.78 -16.92 4.88
C LYS A 140 28.34 -15.55 4.52
N PRO A 141 28.80 -14.75 5.50
CA PRO A 141 29.55 -13.54 5.21
C PRO A 141 30.91 -13.91 4.59
N VAL A 142 31.30 -13.19 3.55
CA VAL A 142 32.57 -13.45 2.83
C VAL A 142 33.50 -12.24 2.80
N LYS A 143 32.94 -11.02 3.01
CA LYS A 143 33.75 -9.81 2.97
C LYS A 143 33.03 -8.64 3.65
N ASP A 144 33.82 -7.83 4.38
CA ASP A 144 33.41 -6.56 4.94
C ASP A 144 34.33 -5.44 4.40
N ILE A 145 33.75 -4.33 3.96
CA ILE A 145 34.48 -3.17 3.44
C ILE A 145 33.93 -1.94 4.15
N THR A 146 34.79 -1.23 4.88
CA THR A 146 34.42 -0.01 5.60
C THR A 146 34.17 1.12 4.59
N VAL A 147 33.02 1.80 4.71
CA VAL A 147 32.60 2.96 3.91
C VAL A 147 32.40 4.20 4.80
N GLY A 148 31.65 5.20 4.36
CA GLY A 148 31.29 6.37 5.15
C GLY A 148 30.40 6.05 6.35
N ILE A 149 30.01 7.10 7.08
CA ILE A 149 29.01 7.03 8.14
C ILE A 149 27.62 7.04 7.46
N GLY A 150 26.65 6.31 7.99
CA GLY A 150 25.30 6.28 7.46
C GLY A 150 25.22 5.86 5.98
N PRO A 151 25.75 4.69 5.55
CA PRO A 151 25.45 4.19 4.21
C PRO A 151 23.97 3.85 4.15
N ASP A 152 23.26 4.47 3.21
CA ASP A 152 21.84 4.30 3.03
C ASP A 152 21.53 3.32 1.89
N ALA A 153 21.66 3.69 0.64
CA ALA A 153 21.41 2.80 -0.47
C ALA A 153 22.67 2.39 -1.23
N LEU A 154 22.59 1.26 -1.94
CA LEU A 154 23.64 0.82 -2.86
C LEU A 154 23.10 0.21 -4.14
N ALA A 155 23.86 0.37 -5.23
CA ALA A 155 23.61 -0.32 -6.48
C ALA A 155 24.92 -0.88 -7.08
N LEU A 156 24.80 -1.99 -7.83
CA LEU A 156 25.95 -2.68 -8.40
C LEU A 156 26.17 -2.31 -9.87
N HIS A 157 27.40 -2.01 -10.23
CA HIS A 157 27.83 -1.77 -11.61
C HIS A 157 28.88 -2.77 -12.05
N GLY A 158 28.74 -3.25 -13.30
CA GLY A 158 29.66 -4.24 -13.87
C GLY A 158 29.36 -5.67 -13.42
N SER A 159 30.27 -6.59 -13.72
CA SER A 159 30.18 -8.01 -13.36
C SER A 159 31.55 -8.66 -13.28
N GLY A 160 31.67 -9.75 -12.53
CA GLY A 160 32.93 -10.47 -12.38
C GLY A 160 34.06 -9.54 -11.96
N LYS A 161 35.19 -9.55 -12.73
CA LYS A 161 36.37 -8.71 -12.42
C LYS A 161 36.18 -7.21 -12.65
N THR A 162 35.00 -6.74 -13.02
CA THR A 162 34.68 -5.30 -13.14
C THR A 162 33.66 -4.84 -12.12
N LEU A 163 33.20 -5.75 -11.24
CA LEU A 163 32.14 -5.47 -10.29
C LEU A 163 32.54 -4.41 -9.26
N ARG A 164 31.66 -3.47 -9.00
CA ARG A 164 31.77 -2.45 -7.95
C ARG A 164 30.39 -2.05 -7.45
N ALA A 165 30.34 -1.56 -6.22
CA ALA A 165 29.14 -0.96 -5.64
C ALA A 165 29.28 0.57 -5.66
N VAL A 166 28.19 1.27 -5.97
CA VAL A 166 28.00 2.70 -5.74
C VAL A 166 27.11 2.80 -4.51
N VAL A 167 27.55 3.55 -3.50
CA VAL A 167 26.92 3.62 -2.18
C VAL A 167 26.60 5.08 -1.88
N ALA A 168 25.37 5.38 -1.57
CA ALA A 168 24.94 6.63 -0.99
C ALA A 168 25.39 6.65 0.47
N ILE A 169 26.09 7.68 0.88
CA ILE A 169 26.54 7.92 2.25
C ILE A 169 25.87 9.18 2.72
N GLU A 170 24.76 9.00 3.37
CA GLU A 170 23.90 10.08 3.81
C GLU A 170 24.52 10.85 4.97
N ASP A 171 25.02 10.13 5.98
CA ASP A 171 25.55 10.68 7.24
C ASP A 171 24.51 11.59 7.94
N GLU A 172 23.27 11.14 8.01
CA GLU A 172 22.21 11.84 8.69
C GLU A 172 22.56 12.03 10.18
N GLU A 173 22.82 13.27 10.60
CA GLU A 173 23.07 13.58 11.98
C GLU A 173 21.77 13.65 12.77
N SER A 174 21.65 12.88 13.85
CA SER A 174 20.54 12.99 14.78
C SER A 174 20.85 13.85 15.98
N ASP A 175 19.88 14.61 16.48
CA ASP A 175 19.98 15.38 17.71
C ASP A 175 19.88 14.48 18.96
N ALA A 176 19.99 15.09 20.16
CA ALA A 176 19.89 14.36 21.43
C ALA A 176 18.52 13.67 21.67
N LYS A 177 17.52 13.92 20.82
CA LYS A 177 16.19 13.29 20.86
C LYS A 177 16.04 12.21 19.79
N GLY A 178 17.02 12.06 18.90
CA GLY A 178 16.96 11.18 17.75
C GLY A 178 16.29 11.80 16.52
N ASP A 179 16.00 13.13 16.54
CA ASP A 179 15.43 13.79 15.36
C ASP A 179 16.56 14.18 14.39
N ALA A 180 16.35 13.98 13.09
CA ALA A 180 17.27 14.36 12.01
C ALA A 180 17.63 15.85 12.05
N THR A 181 18.91 16.18 11.89
CA THR A 181 19.45 17.52 11.93
C THR A 181 19.82 17.99 10.53
N LEU A 182 18.93 18.71 9.88
CA LEU A 182 19.18 19.31 8.57
C LEU A 182 20.22 20.43 8.64
N GLY A 183 21.19 20.44 7.71
CA GLY A 183 22.33 21.34 7.72
C GLY A 183 23.38 20.94 8.75
N GLY A 184 23.58 19.65 8.92
CA GLY A 184 24.58 19.03 9.80
C GLY A 184 26.02 19.45 9.50
N GLN A 185 26.94 18.95 10.30
CA GLN A 185 28.36 19.32 10.23
C GLN A 185 29.21 18.29 9.43
N ARG A 186 28.68 17.08 9.27
CA ARG A 186 29.35 16.01 8.52
C ARG A 186 28.69 15.85 7.16
N PRO A 187 29.35 16.28 6.07
CA PRO A 187 28.74 16.16 4.75
C PRO A 187 28.69 14.71 4.29
N GLY A 188 27.51 14.27 3.83
CA GLY A 188 27.37 13.03 3.10
C GLY A 188 28.11 13.05 1.76
N ARG A 189 28.26 11.89 1.13
CA ARG A 189 29.03 11.73 -0.10
C ARG A 189 28.64 10.45 -0.83
N ILE A 190 29.23 10.19 -1.98
CA ILE A 190 29.05 8.93 -2.72
C ILE A 190 30.34 8.12 -2.63
N ASP A 191 30.29 6.91 -2.08
CA ASP A 191 31.40 5.98 -2.05
C ASP A 191 31.27 4.95 -3.18
N VAL A 192 32.37 4.70 -3.92
CA VAL A 192 32.46 3.65 -4.95
C VAL A 192 33.46 2.59 -4.51
N VAL A 193 32.99 1.38 -4.34
CA VAL A 193 33.70 0.26 -3.73
C VAL A 193 34.01 -0.84 -4.76
N GLY A 194 35.26 -1.22 -4.89
CA GLY A 194 35.66 -2.35 -5.73
C GLY A 194 35.35 -3.70 -5.11
N LEU A 195 34.72 -4.60 -5.90
CA LEU A 195 34.33 -5.95 -5.49
C LEU A 195 34.99 -7.05 -6.39
N GLN A 196 36.03 -6.72 -7.11
CA GLN A 196 36.69 -7.61 -8.10
C GLN A 196 37.28 -8.85 -7.46
N SER A 197 37.72 -8.78 -6.20
CA SER A 197 38.32 -9.91 -5.46
C SER A 197 37.36 -11.09 -5.27
N LEU A 198 36.07 -10.85 -5.27
CA LEU A 198 35.02 -11.92 -5.24
C LEU A 198 35.14 -12.88 -6.44
N TYR A 199 35.80 -12.44 -7.52
CA TYR A 199 36.00 -13.15 -8.77
C TYR A 199 37.48 -13.37 -9.12
N GLY A 200 38.37 -13.34 -8.10
CA GLY A 200 39.82 -13.55 -8.28
C GLY A 200 40.52 -12.38 -8.98
N GLY A 201 39.95 -11.20 -8.96
CA GLY A 201 40.59 -9.95 -9.36
C GLY A 201 41.20 -9.20 -8.18
N THR A 202 41.77 -8.02 -8.45
CA THR A 202 42.22 -7.07 -7.42
C THR A 202 41.21 -5.94 -7.30
N ASP A 203 40.72 -5.69 -6.09
CA ASP A 203 39.78 -4.60 -5.85
C ASP A 203 40.37 -3.25 -6.23
N SER A 204 39.54 -2.39 -6.81
CA SER A 204 39.92 -1.01 -7.14
C SER A 204 40.02 -0.10 -5.91
N GLY A 205 39.72 -0.62 -4.74
CA GLY A 205 39.68 0.12 -3.48
C GLY A 205 38.37 0.89 -3.28
N LEU A 206 38.42 1.81 -2.33
CA LEU A 206 37.33 2.77 -2.04
C LEU A 206 37.70 4.11 -2.71
N GLN A 207 36.75 4.67 -3.44
CA GLN A 207 36.79 6.04 -3.96
C GLN A 207 35.62 6.82 -3.44
N SER A 208 35.89 7.95 -2.76
CA SER A 208 34.83 8.88 -2.32
C SER A 208 34.65 10.03 -3.33
N ILE A 209 33.43 10.44 -3.57
CA ILE A 209 33.04 11.56 -4.43
C ILE A 209 32.35 12.58 -3.55
N GLU A 210 33.01 13.72 -3.36
CA GLU A 210 32.52 14.82 -2.55
C GLU A 210 31.54 15.69 -3.35
N LEU A 211 30.44 16.15 -2.70
CA LEU A 211 29.33 16.82 -3.36
C LEU A 211 29.19 18.31 -2.97
N VAL A 212 29.76 18.73 -1.84
CA VAL A 212 29.60 20.09 -1.26
C VAL A 212 29.87 21.20 -2.27
N GLN A 213 30.98 21.13 -3.02
CA GLN A 213 31.33 22.18 -3.98
C GLN A 213 30.36 22.27 -5.16
N ALA A 214 29.85 21.12 -5.61
CA ALA A 214 28.90 21.06 -6.69
C ALA A 214 27.52 21.59 -6.25
N LEU A 215 27.08 21.28 -5.03
CA LEU A 215 25.85 21.81 -4.44
C LEU A 215 25.93 23.31 -4.20
N LYS A 216 27.04 23.82 -3.66
CA LYS A 216 27.26 25.29 -3.50
C LYS A 216 27.20 26.05 -4.82
N ALA A 217 27.57 25.42 -5.90
CA ALA A 217 27.48 26.01 -7.24
C ALA A 217 26.09 25.86 -7.89
N LEU A 218 25.18 25.08 -7.29
CA LEU A 218 23.86 24.80 -7.85
C LEU A 218 22.85 25.86 -7.36
N PRO A 219 22.26 26.69 -8.25
CA PRO A 219 21.23 27.64 -7.85
C PRO A 219 20.01 26.96 -7.25
N GLY A 220 19.60 27.38 -6.07
CA GLY A 220 18.42 26.84 -5.37
C GLY A 220 18.64 25.51 -4.66
N ALA A 221 19.88 25.05 -4.50
CA ALA A 221 20.19 23.94 -3.61
C ALA A 221 19.87 24.31 -2.16
N VAL A 222 19.28 23.36 -1.44
CA VAL A 222 18.98 23.48 -0.01
C VAL A 222 20.11 22.79 0.75
N TYR A 223 20.51 23.30 1.89
CA TYR A 223 21.60 22.78 2.74
C TYR A 223 22.87 22.36 1.95
N PRO A 224 23.46 23.24 1.11
CA PRO A 224 24.54 22.84 0.20
C PRO A 224 25.84 22.44 0.90
N GLU A 225 26.00 22.73 2.20
CA GLU A 225 27.09 22.27 3.05
C GLU A 225 26.93 20.83 3.50
N ASP A 226 25.70 20.31 3.48
CA ASP A 226 25.31 19.02 4.01
C ASP A 226 24.58 18.22 2.92
N PRO A 227 25.33 17.57 2.00
CA PRO A 227 24.77 16.63 1.05
C PRO A 227 24.13 15.45 1.77
N GLN A 228 22.91 15.08 1.36
CA GLN A 228 22.16 13.93 1.88
C GLN A 228 21.84 12.97 0.72
N PRO A 229 22.82 12.12 0.30
CA PRO A 229 22.57 11.12 -0.74
C PRO A 229 21.84 9.91 -0.17
N GLU A 230 20.70 9.57 -0.76
CA GLU A 230 19.84 8.47 -0.32
C GLU A 230 19.82 7.32 -1.31
N PHE A 231 19.19 7.46 -2.45
CA PHE A 231 18.94 6.35 -3.36
C PHE A 231 19.88 6.35 -4.58
N VAL A 232 20.21 5.15 -5.08
CA VAL A 232 21.11 4.96 -6.23
C VAL A 232 20.47 4.09 -7.30
N SER A 233 20.43 4.57 -8.53
CA SER A 233 20.05 3.78 -9.70
C SER A 233 21.09 3.82 -10.79
N ILE A 234 21.29 2.69 -11.50
CA ILE A 234 22.34 2.55 -12.53
C ILE A 234 21.74 2.26 -13.90
N ASP A 235 22.06 3.13 -14.88
CA ASP A 235 21.94 2.83 -16.29
C ASP A 235 23.15 1.99 -16.75
N HIS A 236 22.93 0.68 -16.82
CA HIS A 236 23.98 -0.26 -17.23
C HIS A 236 24.40 -0.11 -18.68
N GLN A 237 23.53 0.43 -19.56
CA GLN A 237 23.85 0.61 -20.99
C GLN A 237 24.75 1.80 -21.20
N ASN A 238 24.50 2.89 -20.48
CA ASN A 238 25.28 4.12 -20.60
C ASN A 238 26.36 4.25 -19.53
N HIS A 239 26.48 3.27 -18.62
CA HIS A 239 27.42 3.27 -17.50
C HIS A 239 27.33 4.54 -16.66
N MET A 240 26.12 4.89 -16.25
CA MET A 240 25.84 6.09 -15.49
C MET A 240 25.03 5.76 -14.24
N ALA A 241 25.38 6.33 -13.09
CA ALA A 241 24.50 6.32 -11.92
C ALA A 241 23.80 7.66 -11.79
N VAL A 242 22.56 7.63 -11.30
CA VAL A 242 21.85 8.75 -10.72
C VAL A 242 21.69 8.47 -9.23
N VAL A 243 21.94 9.49 -8.40
CA VAL A 243 21.84 9.43 -6.94
C VAL A 243 20.95 10.58 -6.49
N SER A 244 19.91 10.30 -5.71
CA SER A 244 19.11 11.34 -5.07
C SER A 244 19.88 12.06 -3.98
N LEU A 245 19.54 13.30 -3.75
CA LEU A 245 20.03 14.16 -2.68
C LEU A 245 18.76 14.85 -2.16
N GLN A 246 18.01 14.15 -1.31
CA GLN A 246 16.59 14.47 -1.03
C GLN A 246 16.44 15.86 -0.43
N GLU A 247 17.02 16.13 0.73
CA GLU A 247 16.90 17.40 1.43
C GLU A 247 17.58 18.55 0.65
N ASN A 248 18.58 18.20 -0.19
CA ASN A 248 19.22 19.20 -1.05
C ASN A 248 18.35 19.57 -2.26
N ASN A 249 17.22 18.89 -2.47
CA ASN A 249 16.32 19.05 -3.62
C ASN A 249 17.09 18.91 -4.95
N ALA A 250 17.91 17.86 -5.05
CA ALA A 250 18.86 17.67 -6.16
C ALA A 250 19.07 16.20 -6.49
N VAL A 251 19.75 15.94 -7.63
CA VAL A 251 20.27 14.62 -7.99
C VAL A 251 21.69 14.75 -8.51
N ALA A 252 22.55 13.77 -8.24
CA ALA A 252 23.91 13.68 -8.77
C ALA A 252 23.99 12.66 -9.91
N LEU A 253 24.68 13.00 -11.02
CA LEU A 253 24.97 12.09 -12.12
C LEU A 253 26.45 11.69 -12.08
N ILE A 254 26.71 10.38 -12.06
CA ILE A 254 28.06 9.79 -11.92
C ILE A 254 28.41 8.99 -13.18
N ASP A 255 29.56 9.27 -13.77
CA ASP A 255 30.13 8.48 -14.87
C ASP A 255 30.85 7.25 -14.32
N LEU A 256 30.46 6.09 -14.80
CA LEU A 256 31.00 4.79 -14.42
C LEU A 256 31.72 4.07 -15.59
N ARG A 257 31.98 4.73 -16.71
CA ARG A 257 32.63 4.10 -17.89
C ARG A 257 34.04 3.63 -17.61
N HIS A 258 34.77 4.38 -16.81
CA HIS A 258 36.16 3.96 -16.45
C HIS A 258 36.10 2.87 -15.35
N PRO A 259 36.69 1.70 -15.54
CA PRO A 259 36.48 0.53 -14.66
C PRO A 259 37.00 0.69 -13.23
N ARG A 260 37.89 1.66 -12.98
CA ARG A 260 38.49 1.90 -11.65
C ARG A 260 38.31 3.34 -11.15
N LYS A 261 37.65 4.21 -11.89
CA LYS A 261 37.49 5.62 -11.52
C LYS A 261 36.12 6.10 -11.91
N ALA A 262 35.30 6.39 -10.91
CA ALA A 262 34.03 7.08 -11.10
C ALA A 262 34.23 8.61 -11.11
N GLN A 263 33.37 9.36 -11.78
CA GLN A 263 33.45 10.82 -11.86
C GLN A 263 32.08 11.46 -11.69
N LEU A 264 32.00 12.45 -10.82
CA LEU A 264 30.84 13.34 -10.79
C LEU A 264 30.75 14.09 -12.13
N LEU A 265 29.68 13.89 -12.87
CA LEU A 265 29.43 14.63 -14.10
C LEU A 265 28.80 15.99 -13.77
N LYS A 266 27.81 15.98 -12.91
CA LYS A 266 27.09 17.19 -12.47
C LYS A 266 26.08 16.86 -11.36
N VAL A 267 25.65 17.91 -10.68
CA VAL A 267 24.48 17.91 -9.81
C VAL A 267 23.37 18.74 -10.49
N LEU A 268 22.16 18.28 -10.40
CA LEU A 268 20.97 18.89 -11.01
C LEU A 268 19.93 19.17 -9.93
N SER A 269 19.36 20.38 -9.93
CA SER A 269 18.19 20.66 -9.08
C SER A 269 16.97 19.92 -9.60
N THR A 270 16.21 19.31 -8.70
CA THR A 270 14.89 18.73 -9.02
C THR A 270 13.81 19.81 -9.09
N GLY A 271 14.07 21.00 -8.54
CA GLY A 271 13.19 22.16 -8.62
C GLY A 271 11.90 22.02 -7.81
N THR A 272 10.86 22.72 -8.21
CA THR A 272 9.58 22.77 -7.48
C THR A 272 8.42 22.33 -8.37
N VAL A 273 7.35 21.87 -7.71
CA VAL A 273 6.02 21.68 -8.32
C VAL A 273 5.08 22.79 -7.87
N VAL A 274 4.09 23.11 -8.70
CA VAL A 274 3.01 24.05 -8.35
C VAL A 274 1.68 23.32 -8.55
N ARG A 275 0.95 23.13 -7.48
CA ARG A 275 -0.39 22.53 -7.47
C ARG A 275 -1.41 23.66 -7.30
N ARG A 276 -2.48 23.66 -8.11
CA ARG A 276 -3.48 24.73 -8.12
C ARG A 276 -4.89 24.16 -8.02
N GLY A 277 -5.50 24.24 -6.83
CA GLY A 277 -6.85 23.74 -6.59
C GLY A 277 -6.99 22.22 -6.79
N ASN A 278 -5.94 21.46 -6.48
CA ASN A 278 -5.91 20.01 -6.72
C ASN A 278 -5.02 19.24 -5.72
N ALA A 279 -4.96 19.72 -4.49
CA ALA A 279 -4.33 19.06 -3.36
C ALA A 279 -5.22 19.20 -2.14
N ASP A 280 -5.02 18.37 -1.15
CA ASP A 280 -5.58 18.51 0.18
C ASP A 280 -4.47 18.83 1.17
N LEU A 281 -4.63 19.91 1.92
CA LEU A 281 -3.64 20.37 2.92
C LEU A 281 -4.22 20.39 4.34
N GLN A 282 -5.41 19.84 4.52
CA GLN A 282 -6.10 19.82 5.80
C GLN A 282 -6.13 18.39 6.36
N LYS A 283 -5.92 18.27 7.66
CA LYS A 283 -6.15 17.04 8.41
C LYS A 283 -7.45 17.23 9.19
N ASP A 284 -8.56 17.16 8.51
CA ASP A 284 -9.86 17.56 9.07
C ASP A 284 -10.96 16.49 8.93
N LYS A 285 -10.59 15.28 8.49
CA LYS A 285 -11.50 14.18 8.19
C LYS A 285 -12.41 14.44 6.99
N GLU A 286 -11.98 15.31 6.07
CA GLU A 286 -12.64 15.52 4.78
C GLU A 286 -11.59 15.48 3.66
N ILE A 287 -11.67 14.51 2.79
CA ILE A 287 -10.75 14.40 1.65
C ILE A 287 -11.23 15.31 0.54
N ALA A 288 -10.59 16.48 0.40
CA ALA A 288 -10.98 17.51 -0.56
C ALA A 288 -9.76 18.05 -1.33
N LEU A 289 -9.52 17.54 -2.54
CA LEU A 289 -8.43 17.99 -3.40
C LEU A 289 -8.73 19.36 -4.01
N THR A 290 -8.76 20.41 -3.19
CA THR A 290 -9.14 21.80 -3.59
C THR A 290 -8.10 22.85 -3.25
N ASP A 291 -7.09 22.51 -2.47
CA ASP A 291 -6.04 23.43 -2.05
C ASP A 291 -4.95 23.62 -3.09
N SER A 292 -4.13 24.65 -2.88
CA SER A 292 -3.00 24.99 -3.72
C SER A 292 -1.72 25.08 -2.90
N PHE A 293 -0.60 24.59 -3.44
CA PHE A 293 0.71 24.72 -2.82
C PHE A 293 1.83 24.81 -3.85
N THR A 294 2.98 25.30 -3.41
CA THR A 294 4.27 25.13 -4.09
C THR A 294 5.13 24.22 -3.22
N GLY A 295 5.68 23.16 -3.79
CA GLY A 295 6.53 22.19 -3.08
C GLY A 295 7.88 21.99 -3.75
N ARG A 296 8.96 21.80 -3.00
CA ARG A 296 10.19 21.22 -3.51
C ARG A 296 9.93 19.75 -3.81
N ARG A 297 10.56 19.19 -4.85
CA ARG A 297 10.34 17.77 -5.15
C ARG A 297 10.96 16.88 -4.09
N GLU A 298 12.14 17.23 -3.60
CA GLU A 298 12.87 16.49 -2.56
C GLU A 298 12.72 14.99 -2.80
N ALA A 299 13.41 14.53 -3.86
CA ALA A 299 13.25 13.19 -4.37
C ALA A 299 13.98 12.18 -3.50
N ASP A 300 13.27 11.21 -2.96
CA ASP A 300 13.83 10.04 -2.31
C ASP A 300 14.35 9.04 -3.36
N ALA A 301 13.56 8.09 -3.82
CA ALA A 301 14.01 7.10 -4.79
C ALA A 301 14.14 7.65 -6.22
N VAL A 302 15.09 7.05 -6.96
CA VAL A 302 15.34 7.33 -8.37
C VAL A 302 15.46 6.04 -9.19
N ALA A 303 14.97 6.05 -10.45
CA ALA A 303 15.08 4.90 -11.35
C ALA A 303 15.28 5.32 -12.81
N TRP A 304 16.21 4.67 -13.53
CA TRP A 304 16.31 4.83 -14.97
C TRP A 304 15.18 4.11 -15.69
N VAL A 305 14.37 4.85 -16.45
CA VAL A 305 13.18 4.31 -17.17
C VAL A 305 13.42 4.14 -18.68
N ALA A 306 14.35 4.92 -19.24
CA ALA A 306 14.79 4.85 -20.63
C ALA A 306 16.20 5.41 -20.76
N PRO A 307 16.92 5.16 -21.86
CA PRO A 307 18.24 5.75 -22.06
C PRO A 307 18.22 7.28 -21.91
N GLY A 308 18.93 7.79 -20.91
CA GLY A 308 19.03 9.22 -20.61
C GLY A 308 17.78 9.85 -19.99
N VAL A 309 16.82 9.05 -19.51
CA VAL A 309 15.63 9.50 -18.76
C VAL A 309 15.48 8.71 -17.47
N PHE A 310 15.37 9.40 -16.36
CA PHE A 310 15.15 8.82 -15.04
C PHE A 310 13.90 9.39 -14.37
N ALA A 311 13.29 8.60 -13.50
CA ALA A 311 12.19 8.98 -12.63
C ALA A 311 12.72 9.40 -11.26
N THR A 312 11.98 10.29 -10.59
CA THR A 312 12.14 10.62 -9.17
C THR A 312 10.82 10.41 -8.45
N ALA A 313 10.84 9.75 -7.30
CA ALA A 313 9.75 9.75 -6.34
C ALA A 313 9.86 11.04 -5.52
N ASN A 314 8.82 11.87 -5.50
CA ASN A 314 8.90 13.20 -4.91
C ASN A 314 8.22 13.21 -3.53
N GLU A 315 8.78 12.47 -2.61
CA GLU A 315 8.25 12.30 -1.26
C GLU A 315 8.35 13.58 -0.43
N GLY A 316 9.57 14.06 -0.26
CA GLY A 316 9.94 15.22 0.56
C GLY A 316 10.13 14.88 2.03
N ASP A 317 11.25 15.32 2.59
CA ASP A 317 11.53 15.14 4.02
C ASP A 317 11.69 16.45 4.78
N GLY A 318 12.15 17.49 4.13
CA GLY A 318 12.37 18.80 4.71
C GLY A 318 11.14 19.41 5.38
N LYS A 319 11.36 20.53 6.08
CA LYS A 319 10.29 21.33 6.68
C LYS A 319 9.84 22.43 5.71
N LYS A 320 8.58 22.86 5.85
CA LYS A 320 8.09 24.06 5.17
C LYS A 320 9.04 25.23 5.42
N ASP A 321 9.53 25.88 4.39
CA ASP A 321 10.46 26.99 4.53
C ASP A 321 9.77 28.31 4.91
N LYS A 322 10.57 29.36 5.16
CA LYS A 322 10.04 30.69 5.53
C LYS A 322 9.24 31.37 4.42
N ALA A 323 9.42 30.95 3.15
CA ALA A 323 8.64 31.44 2.00
C ALA A 323 7.35 30.65 1.80
N GLY A 324 7.10 29.63 2.61
CA GLY A 324 5.92 28.79 2.54
C GLY A 324 6.00 27.66 1.52
N VAL A 325 7.18 27.38 0.99
CA VAL A 325 7.40 26.22 0.09
C VAL A 325 7.36 24.95 0.93
N MET A 326 6.50 24.01 0.54
CA MET A 326 6.29 22.72 1.23
C MET A 326 7.43 21.75 0.90
N PRO A 327 7.71 20.77 1.76
CA PRO A 327 8.45 19.57 1.37
C PRO A 327 7.58 18.68 0.48
N GLY A 328 8.21 17.98 -0.47
CA GLY A 328 7.57 16.97 -1.33
C GLY A 328 6.74 17.52 -2.49
N GLY A 329 6.79 16.77 -3.58
CA GLY A 329 6.02 17.06 -4.78
C GLY A 329 4.67 16.34 -4.84
N ARG A 330 4.45 15.35 -3.98
CA ARG A 330 3.25 14.48 -3.91
C ARG A 330 2.95 13.76 -5.21
N GLY A 331 3.99 13.23 -5.85
CA GLY A 331 3.90 12.53 -7.12
C GLY A 331 5.27 12.11 -7.61
N PHE A 332 5.40 11.83 -8.90
CA PHE A 332 6.70 11.52 -9.51
C PHE A 332 6.97 12.41 -10.71
N THR A 333 8.25 12.56 -11.05
CA THR A 333 8.71 13.34 -12.20
C THR A 333 9.67 12.52 -13.06
N LEU A 334 9.58 12.64 -14.37
CA LEU A 334 10.61 12.14 -15.29
C LEU A 334 11.50 13.29 -15.73
N PHE A 335 12.82 13.09 -15.58
CA PHE A 335 13.85 14.01 -15.99
C PHE A 335 14.74 13.43 -17.09
N ASN A 336 15.26 14.28 -17.95
CA ASN A 336 16.41 13.88 -18.77
C ASN A 336 17.74 14.24 -18.08
N THR A 337 18.85 13.71 -18.62
CA THR A 337 20.19 13.98 -18.09
C THR A 337 20.67 15.43 -18.18
N ARG A 338 19.89 16.34 -18.79
CA ARG A 338 20.15 17.79 -18.77
C ARG A 338 19.49 18.50 -17.60
N GLY A 339 18.56 17.81 -16.88
CA GLY A 339 17.75 18.35 -15.79
C GLY A 339 16.41 18.93 -16.24
N ASN A 340 16.01 18.70 -17.49
CA ASN A 340 14.69 19.14 -17.94
C ASN A 340 13.62 18.13 -17.53
N VAL A 341 12.50 18.61 -17.02
CA VAL A 341 11.30 17.81 -16.80
C VAL A 341 10.76 17.30 -18.14
N VAL A 342 10.60 16.00 -18.25
CA VAL A 342 10.01 15.32 -19.42
C VAL A 342 8.53 15.04 -19.17
N PHE A 343 8.18 14.71 -17.93
CA PHE A 343 6.81 14.47 -17.49
C PHE A 343 6.67 14.78 -15.99
N GLU A 344 5.48 15.21 -15.58
CA GLU A 344 5.09 15.47 -14.19
C GLU A 344 3.71 14.88 -13.94
N THR A 345 3.52 14.05 -12.91
CA THR A 345 2.20 13.45 -12.59
C THR A 345 1.18 14.46 -12.08
N GLY A 346 1.62 15.53 -11.45
CA GLY A 346 0.71 16.50 -10.84
C GLY A 346 -0.20 15.86 -9.78
N ALA A 347 -1.51 16.04 -9.92
CA ALA A 347 -2.50 15.53 -8.96
C ALA A 347 -2.93 14.08 -9.19
N ALA A 348 -2.50 13.46 -10.30
CA ALA A 348 -3.10 12.19 -10.74
C ALA A 348 -2.96 11.06 -9.69
N THR A 349 -1.81 10.97 -9.03
CA THR A 349 -1.57 9.94 -8.00
C THR A 349 -2.51 10.10 -6.81
N GLU A 350 -2.69 11.33 -6.29
CA GLU A 350 -3.62 11.58 -5.18
C GLU A 350 -5.07 11.35 -5.60
N GLN A 351 -5.46 11.74 -6.83
CA GLN A 351 -6.80 11.46 -7.38
C GLN A 351 -7.05 9.96 -7.52
N ASN A 352 -6.06 9.20 -7.96
CA ASN A 352 -6.15 7.75 -8.04
C ASN A 352 -6.26 7.13 -6.63
N ALA A 353 -5.50 7.61 -5.66
CA ALA A 353 -5.60 7.18 -4.26
C ALA A 353 -7.00 7.40 -3.69
N VAL A 354 -7.58 8.60 -3.87
CA VAL A 354 -8.97 8.90 -3.46
C VAL A 354 -9.96 7.94 -4.09
N ARG A 355 -9.84 7.72 -5.41
CA ARG A 355 -10.76 6.84 -6.15
C ARG A 355 -10.71 5.39 -5.70
N HIS A 356 -9.55 4.93 -5.19
CA HIS A 356 -9.36 3.54 -4.76
C HIS A 356 -9.40 3.35 -3.24
N GLY A 357 -9.72 4.40 -2.46
CA GLY A 357 -9.82 4.34 -1.00
C GLY A 357 -8.48 4.24 -0.27
N HIS A 358 -7.44 4.76 -0.88
CA HIS A 358 -6.05 4.73 -0.39
C HIS A 358 -5.51 6.10 0.03
N TYR A 359 -6.35 7.14 0.12
CA TYR A 359 -5.88 8.47 0.46
C TYR A 359 -5.84 8.69 1.98
N PRO A 360 -4.66 8.93 2.58
CA PRO A 360 -4.50 9.08 4.03
C PRO A 360 -4.76 10.53 4.46
N ASP A 361 -6.00 10.90 4.81
CA ASP A 361 -6.33 12.25 5.28
C ASP A 361 -5.45 12.71 6.44
N GLY A 362 -5.08 11.81 7.33
CA GLY A 362 -4.15 12.09 8.43
C GLY A 362 -2.81 12.67 8.01
N ARG A 363 -2.42 12.52 6.73
CA ARG A 363 -1.17 13.01 6.13
C ARG A 363 -1.36 14.22 5.21
N SER A 364 -2.59 14.67 4.96
CA SER A 364 -2.90 15.79 4.06
C SER A 364 -2.12 17.06 4.38
N ALA A 365 -2.00 17.41 5.67
CA ALA A 365 -1.24 18.59 6.11
C ALA A 365 0.29 18.44 6.00
N ALA A 366 0.80 17.22 5.75
CA ALA A 366 2.22 16.90 5.61
C ALA A 366 2.57 16.58 4.13
N LYS A 367 2.64 15.31 3.78
CA LYS A 367 3.15 14.82 2.50
C LYS A 367 2.10 14.08 1.65
N GLY A 368 0.82 14.04 2.09
CA GLY A 368 -0.29 13.36 1.39
C GLY A 368 -0.05 11.86 1.29
N VAL A 369 -0.10 11.31 0.07
CA VAL A 369 0.09 9.86 -0.18
C VAL A 369 1.53 9.38 -0.03
N GLU A 370 2.50 10.27 0.10
CA GLU A 370 3.93 9.98 0.23
C GLU A 370 4.45 9.03 -0.86
N ILE A 371 4.85 9.62 -1.99
CA ILE A 371 5.46 8.88 -3.09
C ILE A 371 6.95 8.75 -2.83
N GLU A 372 7.35 7.60 -2.33
CA GLU A 372 8.68 7.30 -1.82
C GLU A 372 9.50 6.46 -2.82
N GLY A 373 8.94 5.35 -3.30
CA GLY A 373 9.66 4.40 -4.14
C GLY A 373 9.36 4.51 -5.63
N VAL A 374 10.39 4.35 -6.47
CA VAL A 374 10.27 4.13 -7.91
C VAL A 374 11.18 2.99 -8.36
N ALA A 375 10.65 2.11 -9.21
CA ALA A 375 11.45 1.08 -9.89
C ALA A 375 11.07 0.97 -11.36
N ALA A 376 12.01 0.60 -12.20
CA ALA A 376 11.75 0.37 -13.60
C ALA A 376 11.98 -1.09 -13.99
N GLY A 377 11.18 -1.59 -14.92
CA GLY A 377 11.29 -2.94 -15.44
C GLY A 377 10.78 -3.05 -16.87
N SER A 378 11.16 -4.12 -17.56
CA SER A 378 10.61 -4.44 -18.88
C SER A 378 9.64 -5.60 -18.75
N PHE A 379 8.37 -5.37 -19.08
CA PHE A 379 7.34 -6.39 -19.02
C PHE A 379 6.70 -6.54 -20.43
N GLY A 380 6.67 -7.77 -20.92
CA GLY A 380 6.24 -8.03 -22.29
C GLY A 380 7.07 -7.32 -23.36
N GLY A 381 8.35 -6.98 -23.03
CA GLY A 381 9.24 -6.23 -23.91
C GLY A 381 8.98 -4.71 -23.93
N VAL A 382 8.12 -4.21 -23.05
CA VAL A 382 7.78 -2.77 -22.93
C VAL A 382 8.31 -2.22 -21.62
N PRO A 383 8.95 -1.04 -21.58
CA PRO A 383 9.36 -0.38 -20.35
C PRO A 383 8.14 -0.01 -19.49
N HIS A 384 8.23 -0.31 -18.21
CA HIS A 384 7.26 0.09 -17.19
C HIS A 384 7.98 0.80 -16.04
N LEU A 385 7.28 1.74 -15.44
CA LEU A 385 7.63 2.40 -14.20
C LEU A 385 6.63 1.97 -13.12
N LEU A 386 7.15 1.61 -11.97
CA LEU A 386 6.42 1.23 -10.77
C LEU A 386 6.65 2.35 -9.76
N VAL A 387 5.59 2.91 -9.19
CA VAL A 387 5.64 4.06 -8.28
C VAL A 387 4.90 3.68 -7.01
N SER A 388 5.60 3.54 -5.89
CA SER A 388 4.98 3.23 -4.60
C SER A 388 4.53 4.48 -3.86
N SER A 389 3.40 4.35 -3.20
CA SER A 389 2.90 5.26 -2.19
C SER A 389 3.01 4.58 -0.84
N GLU A 390 3.89 5.08 0.00
CA GLU A 390 4.14 4.52 1.32
C GLU A 390 2.88 4.59 2.17
N ARG A 391 2.37 5.79 2.41
CA ARG A 391 1.21 6.00 3.31
C ARG A 391 -0.14 5.65 2.68
N GLY A 392 -0.21 5.56 1.35
CA GLY A 392 -1.39 5.05 0.65
C GLY A 392 -1.42 3.53 0.49
N SER A 393 -0.29 2.85 0.71
CA SER A 393 -0.16 1.39 0.60
C SER A 393 -0.58 0.84 -0.76
N PHE A 394 -0.04 1.42 -1.82
CA PHE A 394 -0.28 0.99 -3.20
C PHE A 394 0.92 1.21 -4.11
N VAL A 395 0.90 0.59 -5.28
CA VAL A 395 1.82 0.87 -6.38
C VAL A 395 1.02 1.23 -7.64
N GLU A 396 1.33 2.37 -8.25
CA GLU A 396 0.90 2.69 -9.60
C GLU A 396 1.86 2.09 -10.63
N VAL A 397 1.33 1.44 -11.64
CA VAL A 397 2.08 0.86 -12.75
C VAL A 397 1.86 1.69 -14.00
N TYR A 398 2.92 2.26 -14.53
CA TYR A 398 2.90 3.04 -15.76
C TYR A 398 3.63 2.31 -16.89
N ARG A 399 3.05 2.28 -18.07
CA ARG A 399 3.74 1.93 -19.31
C ARG A 399 4.47 3.18 -19.84
N VAL A 400 5.78 3.05 -20.09
CA VAL A 400 6.64 4.18 -20.45
C VAL A 400 7.22 3.98 -21.86
N SER A 401 6.38 3.57 -22.82
CA SER A 401 6.78 3.50 -24.23
C SER A 401 7.19 4.87 -24.80
N ASN A 402 6.58 5.93 -24.28
CA ASN A 402 6.95 7.32 -24.51
C ASN A 402 7.13 8.02 -23.17
N PRO A 403 8.37 8.34 -22.74
CA PRO A 403 8.60 9.00 -21.45
C PRO A 403 7.90 10.37 -21.30
N ALA A 404 7.58 11.05 -22.38
CA ALA A 404 6.83 12.31 -22.31
C ALA A 404 5.32 12.10 -22.09
N LYS A 405 4.84 10.86 -22.19
CA LYS A 405 3.44 10.51 -22.00
C LYS A 405 3.33 9.10 -21.41
N PRO A 406 3.72 8.87 -20.14
CA PRO A 406 3.47 7.62 -19.46
C PRO A 406 1.96 7.34 -19.39
N GLU A 407 1.60 6.06 -19.50
CA GLU A 407 0.20 5.63 -19.44
C GLU A 407 -0.02 4.81 -18.18
N LEU A 408 -0.89 5.23 -17.28
CA LEU A 408 -1.30 4.44 -16.11
C LEU A 408 -1.99 3.16 -16.59
N VAL A 409 -1.43 2.03 -16.23
CA VAL A 409 -1.98 0.70 -16.53
C VAL A 409 -2.89 0.24 -15.42
N GLN A 410 -2.45 0.41 -14.16
CA GLN A 410 -3.09 -0.21 -13.00
C GLN A 410 -2.60 0.44 -11.71
N LEU A 411 -3.49 0.50 -10.71
CA LEU A 411 -3.11 0.68 -9.31
C LEU A 411 -3.22 -0.69 -8.63
N LEU A 412 -2.15 -1.10 -7.95
CA LEU A 412 -2.05 -2.37 -7.24
C LEU A 412 -2.02 -2.10 -5.73
N PRO A 413 -2.97 -2.63 -4.94
CA PRO A 413 -2.89 -2.53 -3.49
C PRO A 413 -1.72 -3.36 -2.96
N THR A 414 -1.09 -2.92 -1.88
CA THR A 414 0.04 -3.59 -1.21
C THR A 414 -0.27 -3.84 0.26
N GLY A 415 0.65 -4.47 0.98
CA GLY A 415 0.71 -4.36 2.44
C GLY A 415 1.07 -2.93 2.86
N LEU A 416 1.04 -2.64 4.15
CA LEU A 416 1.28 -1.29 4.69
C LEU A 416 2.73 -0.84 4.49
N SER A 417 2.90 0.39 4.01
CA SER A 417 4.19 1.03 3.73
C SER A 417 5.05 0.24 2.73
N PRO A 418 4.70 0.21 1.43
CA PRO A 418 5.55 -0.37 0.40
C PRO A 418 6.74 0.55 0.10
N GLU A 419 7.92 0.15 0.50
CA GLU A 419 9.18 0.88 0.33
C GLU A 419 10.04 0.23 -0.77
N GLY A 420 10.50 -1.00 -0.56
CA GLY A 420 11.34 -1.71 -1.49
C GLY A 420 10.60 -2.30 -2.69
N LEU A 421 11.08 -2.03 -3.89
CA LEU A 421 10.52 -2.51 -5.15
C LEU A 421 11.53 -3.33 -5.94
N ALA A 422 11.17 -4.55 -6.36
CA ALA A 422 12.02 -5.38 -7.20
C ALA A 422 11.29 -5.94 -8.40
N THR A 423 12.00 -6.09 -9.52
CA THR A 423 11.50 -6.74 -10.72
C THR A 423 12.39 -7.91 -11.11
N VAL A 424 11.82 -9.00 -11.57
CA VAL A 424 12.59 -10.16 -12.02
C VAL A 424 11.88 -10.93 -13.13
N THR A 425 12.67 -11.40 -14.10
CA THR A 425 12.21 -12.41 -15.07
C THR A 425 12.80 -13.76 -14.69
N ARG A 426 11.96 -14.70 -14.32
CA ARG A 426 12.37 -16.05 -13.92
C ARG A 426 12.97 -16.81 -15.11
N ARG A 427 14.16 -17.37 -14.93
CA ARG A 427 14.83 -18.10 -16.01
C ARG A 427 14.18 -19.44 -16.35
N ALA A 428 13.49 -20.07 -15.37
CA ALA A 428 12.93 -21.40 -15.54
C ALA A 428 11.71 -21.43 -16.48
N ASP A 429 10.88 -20.40 -16.46
CA ASP A 429 9.59 -20.36 -17.15
C ASP A 429 9.29 -19.03 -17.86
N GLY A 430 10.21 -18.06 -17.79
CA GLY A 430 10.04 -16.75 -18.38
C GLY A 430 8.98 -15.87 -17.70
N GLN A 431 8.42 -16.28 -16.56
CA GLN A 431 7.48 -15.46 -15.82
C GLN A 431 8.14 -14.17 -15.34
N GLN A 432 7.45 -13.06 -15.55
CA GLN A 432 7.88 -11.75 -15.11
C GLN A 432 7.11 -11.39 -13.84
N LEU A 433 7.88 -11.10 -12.80
CA LEU A 433 7.34 -10.76 -11.48
C LEU A 433 7.76 -9.35 -11.09
N PHE A 434 6.89 -8.71 -10.35
CA PHE A 434 7.11 -7.52 -9.58
C PHE A 434 6.88 -7.84 -8.10
N ILE A 435 7.70 -7.30 -7.22
CA ILE A 435 7.67 -7.56 -5.77
C ILE A 435 7.70 -6.24 -5.03
N THR A 436 6.89 -6.10 -3.98
CA THR A 436 7.02 -5.05 -2.97
C THR A 436 7.48 -5.63 -1.64
N ALA A 437 8.32 -4.90 -0.94
CA ALA A 437 8.55 -5.09 0.49
C ALA A 437 7.76 -4.01 1.24
N ASN A 438 6.96 -4.43 2.21
CA ASN A 438 6.02 -3.58 2.93
C ASN A 438 6.51 -3.49 4.37
N GLU A 439 7.16 -2.38 4.69
CA GLU A 439 7.93 -2.17 5.92
C GLU A 439 7.06 -2.35 7.16
N VAL A 440 6.04 -1.52 7.31
CA VAL A 440 5.19 -1.46 8.51
C VAL A 440 4.40 -2.75 8.72
N GLU A 441 3.88 -3.35 7.67
CA GLU A 441 3.17 -4.63 7.79
C GLU A 441 4.13 -5.81 8.00
N GLY A 442 5.37 -5.73 7.56
CA GLY A 442 6.32 -6.85 7.54
C GLY A 442 5.88 -7.96 6.58
N SER A 443 5.67 -7.61 5.34
CA SER A 443 5.20 -8.53 4.31
C SER A 443 5.84 -8.27 2.94
N LEU A 444 5.68 -9.24 2.04
CA LEU A 444 6.04 -9.11 0.62
C LEU A 444 4.80 -9.38 -0.23
N ASN A 445 4.50 -8.49 -1.18
CA ASN A 445 3.55 -8.82 -2.24
C ASN A 445 4.29 -9.26 -3.50
N LEU A 446 3.81 -10.31 -4.14
CA LEU A 446 4.31 -10.80 -5.41
C LEU A 446 3.23 -10.65 -6.47
N TYR A 447 3.54 -9.97 -7.57
CA TYR A 447 2.64 -9.76 -8.70
C TYR A 447 3.22 -10.41 -9.95
N ARG A 448 2.38 -11.11 -10.71
CA ARG A 448 2.74 -11.70 -11.99
C ARG A 448 2.22 -10.83 -13.13
N PHE A 449 3.07 -10.58 -14.10
CA PHE A 449 2.67 -9.92 -15.34
C PHE A 449 1.96 -10.89 -16.29
N HIS A 450 0.86 -10.43 -16.84
CA HIS A 450 0.05 -11.14 -17.85
C HIS A 450 0.05 -10.31 -19.16
N PRO A 451 0.75 -10.75 -20.21
CA PRO A 451 0.89 -9.95 -21.45
C PRO A 451 -0.43 -9.64 -22.16
N GLN A 452 -1.47 -10.46 -21.93
CA GLN A 452 -2.80 -10.30 -22.50
C GLN A 452 -3.83 -9.71 -21.50
N GLY A 453 -3.37 -9.15 -20.40
CA GLY A 453 -4.19 -8.72 -19.27
C GLY A 453 -4.34 -9.82 -18.21
N ALA A 454 -4.35 -9.41 -16.96
CA ALA A 454 -4.61 -10.30 -15.82
C ALA A 454 -6.04 -10.84 -15.88
N PRO A 455 -6.27 -12.10 -15.49
CA PRO A 455 -7.62 -12.63 -15.38
C PRO A 455 -8.41 -11.82 -14.33
N ALA A 456 -9.71 -11.63 -14.58
CA ALA A 456 -10.60 -11.07 -13.60
C ALA A 456 -10.58 -11.90 -12.31
N ASN A 457 -10.62 -11.25 -11.16
CA ASN A 457 -10.74 -11.91 -9.87
C ASN A 457 -12.09 -11.56 -9.21
N PRO A 458 -13.17 -12.27 -9.52
CA PRO A 458 -14.46 -12.01 -8.90
C PRO A 458 -14.51 -12.43 -7.43
N GLN A 459 -13.56 -13.20 -6.95
CA GLN A 459 -13.45 -13.52 -5.52
C GLN A 459 -12.96 -12.33 -4.70
N GLU A 460 -12.08 -11.52 -5.28
CA GLU A 460 -11.54 -10.30 -4.67
C GLU A 460 -11.57 -9.17 -5.70
N PRO A 461 -12.78 -8.64 -6.02
CA PRO A 461 -12.90 -7.56 -6.99
C PRO A 461 -12.28 -6.29 -6.44
N GLN A 462 -11.63 -5.53 -7.31
CA GLN A 462 -11.16 -4.20 -6.94
C GLN A 462 -12.34 -3.27 -6.68
N LEU A 463 -12.38 -2.66 -5.50
CA LEU A 463 -13.37 -1.64 -5.17
C LEU A 463 -12.86 -0.28 -5.62
N VAL A 464 -13.67 0.43 -6.41
CA VAL A 464 -13.35 1.77 -6.92
C VAL A 464 -14.55 2.69 -6.80
N ALA A 465 -14.32 3.98 -6.57
CA ALA A 465 -15.41 4.95 -6.53
C ALA A 465 -15.57 5.71 -7.85
N HIS A 466 -16.77 6.23 -8.09
CA HIS A 466 -16.96 7.27 -9.10
C HIS A 466 -16.15 8.53 -8.73
N GLU A 467 -15.82 9.30 -9.75
CA GLU A 467 -15.14 10.58 -9.56
C GLU A 467 -15.90 11.49 -8.58
N GLY A 468 -15.17 12.11 -7.65
CA GLY A 468 -15.74 12.98 -6.62
C GLY A 468 -16.25 12.26 -5.37
N ILE A 469 -16.19 10.94 -5.30
CA ILE A 469 -16.51 10.19 -4.09
C ILE A 469 -15.23 9.76 -3.38
N ALA A 470 -14.93 10.42 -2.26
CA ALA A 470 -13.87 9.98 -1.34
C ALA A 470 -14.41 8.91 -0.39
N TRP A 471 -13.62 7.85 -0.18
CA TRP A 471 -14.02 6.71 0.64
C TRP A 471 -12.82 6.01 1.27
N GLY A 472 -13.08 5.20 2.27
CA GLY A 472 -12.11 4.37 3.02
C GLY A 472 -12.73 3.95 4.33
N ALA A 473 -11.98 3.23 5.16
CA ALA A 473 -12.34 2.83 6.52
C ALA A 473 -13.72 2.16 6.62
N LEU A 474 -14.02 1.22 5.71
CA LEU A 474 -15.33 0.55 5.66
C LEU A 474 -15.46 -0.42 6.84
N SER A 475 -16.37 -0.11 7.77
CA SER A 475 -16.68 -0.93 8.94
C SER A 475 -17.88 -1.85 8.67
N GLY A 476 -19.12 -1.39 8.80
CA GLY A 476 -20.33 -2.21 8.61
C GLY A 476 -20.73 -2.44 7.16
N LEU A 477 -21.32 -3.60 6.85
CA LEU A 477 -21.79 -3.97 5.51
C LEU A 477 -23.19 -4.56 5.56
N THR A 478 -24.08 -4.13 4.64
CA THR A 478 -25.43 -4.69 4.47
C THR A 478 -25.85 -4.75 3.00
N THR A 479 -27.04 -5.26 2.69
CA THR A 479 -27.56 -5.37 1.32
C THR A 479 -29.06 -5.11 1.22
N ASP A 480 -29.50 -4.59 0.08
CA ASP A 480 -30.92 -4.55 -0.35
C ASP A 480 -31.28 -5.74 -1.26
N GLY A 481 -30.36 -6.70 -1.45
CA GLY A 481 -30.51 -7.81 -2.35
C GLY A 481 -29.98 -7.55 -3.77
N THR A 482 -29.64 -6.28 -4.10
CA THR A 482 -29.12 -5.85 -5.41
C THR A 482 -27.76 -5.17 -5.28
N HIS A 483 -27.59 -4.34 -4.25
CA HIS A 483 -26.38 -3.61 -3.93
C HIS A 483 -25.88 -3.99 -2.54
N LEU A 484 -24.59 -3.77 -2.31
CA LEU A 484 -24.07 -3.66 -0.95
C LEU A 484 -24.12 -2.20 -0.51
N TYR A 485 -24.26 -2.00 0.80
CA TYR A 485 -24.16 -0.70 1.47
C TYR A 485 -23.17 -0.82 2.60
N ALA A 486 -22.30 0.19 2.72
CA ALA A 486 -21.28 0.23 3.77
C ALA A 486 -21.31 1.56 4.52
N VAL A 487 -20.99 1.52 5.80
CA VAL A 487 -20.63 2.70 6.59
C VAL A 487 -19.13 2.70 6.83
N PRO A 488 -18.44 3.85 6.75
CA PRO A 488 -17.11 3.98 7.31
C PRO A 488 -17.21 4.15 8.82
N ASP A 489 -16.15 3.80 9.49
CA ASP A 489 -15.87 4.20 10.86
C ASP A 489 -15.83 5.75 10.98
N ASN A 490 -15.37 6.31 12.08
CA ASN A 490 -15.30 7.77 12.29
C ASN A 490 -14.17 8.48 11.49
N ALA A 491 -13.73 7.90 10.38
CA ALA A 491 -12.69 8.45 9.53
C ALA A 491 -13.08 9.78 8.85
N PHE A 492 -14.37 10.05 8.74
CA PHE A 492 -14.89 11.26 8.09
C PHE A 492 -15.61 12.18 9.08
N GLY A 493 -15.51 13.50 8.84
CA GLY A 493 -16.12 14.54 9.68
C GLY A 493 -17.66 14.53 9.69
N GLN A 494 -18.28 13.88 8.69
CA GLN A 494 -19.71 13.61 8.63
C GLN A 494 -19.95 12.13 8.31
N SER A 495 -20.76 11.45 9.12
CA SER A 495 -21.13 10.05 8.90
C SER A 495 -21.89 9.90 7.57
N ARG A 496 -21.68 8.78 6.89
CA ARG A 496 -22.16 8.55 5.52
C ARG A 496 -22.44 7.07 5.24
N ILE A 497 -23.23 6.82 4.21
CA ILE A 497 -23.48 5.46 3.69
C ILE A 497 -23.02 5.44 2.24
N TYR A 498 -22.20 4.47 1.88
CA TYR A 498 -21.81 4.18 0.51
C TYR A 498 -22.68 3.10 -0.09
N ARG A 499 -23.08 3.28 -1.37
CA ARG A 499 -23.69 2.21 -2.15
C ARG A 499 -22.64 1.60 -3.07
N ILE A 500 -22.53 0.28 -3.05
CA ILE A 500 -21.57 -0.50 -3.82
C ILE A 500 -22.35 -1.32 -4.86
N ASN A 501 -22.12 -1.02 -6.12
CA ASN A 501 -22.74 -1.69 -7.26
C ASN A 501 -21.89 -2.89 -7.68
N ALA A 502 -22.49 -4.07 -7.71
CA ALA A 502 -21.86 -5.34 -8.05
C ALA A 502 -22.01 -5.74 -9.54
N ALA A 503 -22.52 -4.88 -10.41
CA ALA A 503 -22.79 -5.22 -11.81
C ALA A 503 -21.54 -5.68 -12.58
N GLU A 504 -20.36 -5.19 -12.20
CA GLU A 504 -19.07 -5.53 -12.83
C GLU A 504 -18.24 -6.55 -12.01
N HIS A 505 -18.84 -7.18 -10.99
CA HIS A 505 -18.07 -8.06 -10.11
C HIS A 505 -17.46 -9.27 -10.85
N ALA A 506 -18.17 -9.83 -11.85
CA ALA A 506 -17.66 -10.91 -12.68
C ALA A 506 -16.42 -10.52 -13.51
N GLN A 507 -16.21 -9.22 -13.74
CA GLN A 507 -15.03 -8.63 -14.36
C GLN A 507 -13.94 -8.27 -13.34
N GLY A 508 -14.11 -8.64 -12.06
CA GLY A 508 -13.16 -8.38 -10.98
C GLY A 508 -13.20 -6.94 -10.47
N ARG A 509 -14.35 -6.25 -10.58
CA ARG A 509 -14.52 -4.87 -10.14
C ARG A 509 -15.88 -4.65 -9.49
N MET A 510 -15.93 -3.85 -8.42
CA MET A 510 -17.14 -3.32 -7.84
C MET A 510 -17.01 -1.80 -7.69
N VAL A 511 -18.14 -1.08 -7.79
CA VAL A 511 -18.11 0.38 -7.93
C VAL A 511 -18.91 1.03 -6.80
N ILE A 512 -18.26 1.91 -6.04
CA ILE A 512 -18.99 2.86 -5.16
C ILE A 512 -19.55 3.95 -6.08
N ASP A 513 -20.85 3.87 -6.35
CA ASP A 513 -21.53 4.75 -7.30
C ASP A 513 -22.39 5.83 -6.62
N GLN A 514 -22.55 5.78 -5.30
CA GLN A 514 -23.30 6.78 -4.53
C GLN A 514 -22.76 6.89 -3.10
N VAL A 515 -22.76 8.11 -2.56
CA VAL A 515 -22.61 8.42 -1.14
C VAL A 515 -23.84 9.17 -0.65
N THR A 516 -24.37 8.75 0.51
CA THR A 516 -25.46 9.42 1.21
C THR A 516 -24.90 9.99 2.51
N LEU A 517 -24.81 11.30 2.61
CA LEU A 517 -24.39 12.01 3.83
C LEU A 517 -25.50 11.96 4.86
N LEU A 518 -25.17 11.58 6.09
CA LEU A 518 -26.14 11.46 7.17
C LEU A 518 -26.35 12.80 7.88
N THR A 519 -27.61 13.12 8.17
CA THR A 519 -28.00 14.37 8.83
C THR A 519 -28.95 14.10 9.98
N GLU A 520 -28.90 14.97 10.98
CA GLU A 520 -29.94 15.08 11.99
C GLU A 520 -31.29 15.54 11.39
N ALA A 521 -32.38 15.33 12.09
CA ALA A 521 -33.71 15.78 11.66
C ALA A 521 -33.79 17.30 11.37
N ASN A 522 -32.90 18.09 11.95
CA ASN A 522 -32.82 19.53 11.73
C ASN A 522 -31.86 19.92 10.56
N GLY A 523 -31.35 18.93 9.83
CA GLY A 523 -30.44 19.13 8.68
C GLY A 523 -28.96 19.34 9.03
N GLN A 524 -28.61 19.32 10.31
CA GLN A 524 -27.17 19.38 10.69
C GLN A 524 -26.46 18.06 10.37
N PRO A 525 -25.14 18.09 10.04
CA PRO A 525 -24.36 16.88 9.85
C PRO A 525 -24.45 15.92 11.03
N LEU A 526 -24.73 14.65 10.77
CA LEU A 526 -24.59 13.60 11.78
C LEU A 526 -23.12 13.24 11.94
N LYS A 527 -22.63 13.26 13.19
CA LYS A 527 -21.24 12.93 13.55
C LYS A 527 -21.25 11.88 14.64
N VAL A 528 -21.14 10.64 14.25
CA VAL A 528 -21.11 9.47 15.14
C VAL A 528 -20.03 8.51 14.67
N ASP A 529 -19.83 7.42 15.38
CA ASP A 529 -18.87 6.37 15.12
C ASP A 529 -19.61 5.11 14.61
N PRO A 530 -19.93 4.99 13.30
CA PRO A 530 -20.73 3.89 12.78
C PRO A 530 -19.89 2.62 12.68
N GLU A 531 -20.31 1.55 13.35
CA GLU A 531 -19.66 0.25 13.32
C GLU A 531 -20.46 -0.80 12.53
N GLY A 532 -21.77 -0.66 12.50
CA GLY A 532 -22.65 -1.60 11.79
C GLY A 532 -23.81 -0.93 11.08
N ILE A 533 -24.35 -1.61 10.06
CA ILE A 533 -25.48 -1.13 9.28
C ILE A 533 -26.43 -2.27 8.92
N ALA A 534 -27.74 -2.06 9.05
CA ALA A 534 -28.76 -2.98 8.57
C ALA A 534 -29.75 -2.27 7.65
N HIS A 535 -29.98 -2.80 6.45
CA HIS A 535 -31.01 -2.30 5.54
C HIS A 535 -32.37 -2.73 6.00
N VAL A 536 -33.34 -1.82 5.94
CA VAL A 536 -34.80 -2.05 6.18
C VAL A 536 -35.62 -1.35 5.10
N ALA A 537 -36.88 -1.69 4.96
CA ALA A 537 -37.73 -1.25 3.86
C ALA A 537 -37.78 0.29 3.66
N ASP A 538 -37.64 1.07 4.74
CA ASP A 538 -37.75 2.53 4.75
C ASP A 538 -36.42 3.26 5.03
N GLY A 539 -35.29 2.55 4.99
CA GLY A 539 -33.96 3.12 5.20
C GLY A 539 -32.98 2.16 5.85
N PHE A 540 -32.26 2.63 6.87
CA PHE A 540 -31.22 1.85 7.51
C PHE A 540 -31.23 2.02 9.03
N TRP A 541 -30.82 0.99 9.75
CA TRP A 541 -30.36 1.10 11.11
C TRP A 541 -28.85 1.12 11.13
N VAL A 542 -28.26 2.07 11.83
CA VAL A 542 -26.82 2.21 12.03
C VAL A 542 -26.53 1.95 13.50
N ALA A 543 -25.63 1.03 13.79
CA ALA A 543 -25.05 0.85 15.11
C ALA A 543 -23.87 1.80 15.26
N SER A 544 -23.92 2.66 16.25
CA SER A 544 -22.84 3.60 16.55
C SER A 544 -22.20 3.25 17.87
N GLU A 545 -20.89 3.07 17.87
CA GLU A 545 -20.10 2.95 19.10
C GLU A 545 -19.95 4.32 19.77
N GLY A 546 -20.00 4.36 21.07
CA GLY A 546 -19.69 5.55 21.84
C GLY A 546 -18.35 5.42 22.55
N THR A 547 -17.79 6.52 23.01
CA THR A 547 -16.57 6.49 23.85
C THR A 547 -16.82 5.84 25.22
N THR A 548 -18.10 5.65 25.58
CA THR A 548 -18.56 4.99 26.81
C THR A 548 -19.78 4.13 26.50
N VAL A 549 -20.13 3.19 27.37
CA VAL A 549 -21.25 2.26 27.16
C VAL A 549 -22.60 3.00 26.95
N ASP A 550 -22.85 4.09 27.66
CA ASP A 550 -24.07 4.91 27.48
C ASP A 550 -24.07 5.76 26.22
N GLY A 551 -22.91 5.88 25.55
CA GLY A 551 -22.76 6.51 24.23
C GLY A 551 -23.17 5.61 23.06
N ASN A 552 -23.33 4.30 23.28
CA ASN A 552 -23.76 3.37 22.21
C ASN A 552 -25.21 3.63 21.81
N GLU A 553 -25.46 3.81 20.52
CA GLU A 553 -26.78 4.12 19.97
C GLU A 553 -27.13 3.31 18.71
N LEU A 554 -28.39 2.89 18.60
CA LEU A 554 -28.99 2.48 17.34
C LEU A 554 -29.67 3.69 16.72
N ILE A 555 -29.28 4.05 15.51
CA ILE A 555 -29.77 5.24 14.81
C ILE A 555 -30.49 4.80 13.55
N LYS A 556 -31.83 5.07 13.49
CA LYS A 556 -32.59 4.86 12.27
C LYS A 556 -32.47 6.07 11.37
N VAL A 557 -32.08 5.86 10.12
CA VAL A 557 -32.09 6.88 9.07
C VAL A 557 -32.95 6.43 7.91
N ASN A 558 -33.63 7.39 7.26
CA ASN A 558 -34.39 7.10 6.04
C ASN A 558 -33.44 6.94 4.83
N THR A 559 -33.98 6.63 3.65
CA THR A 559 -33.23 6.46 2.40
C THR A 559 -32.50 7.73 1.94
N ALA A 560 -32.88 8.91 2.44
CA ALA A 560 -32.17 10.17 2.19
C ALA A 560 -31.08 10.48 3.24
N GLY A 561 -30.83 9.59 4.19
CA GLY A 561 -29.82 9.75 5.23
C GLY A 561 -30.24 10.62 6.42
N VAL A 562 -31.54 10.95 6.55
CA VAL A 562 -32.04 11.80 7.65
C VAL A 562 -32.41 10.94 8.85
N VAL A 563 -31.90 11.29 10.03
CA VAL A 563 -32.22 10.61 11.31
C VAL A 563 -33.70 10.67 11.59
N GLN A 564 -34.29 9.51 11.87
CA GLN A 564 -35.71 9.34 12.25
C GLN A 564 -35.86 8.96 13.72
N GLN A 565 -34.91 8.21 14.25
CA GLN A 565 -34.97 7.69 15.63
C GLN A 565 -33.57 7.43 16.17
N ARG A 566 -33.40 7.61 17.48
CA ARG A 566 -32.21 7.20 18.24
C ARG A 566 -32.63 6.34 19.42
N VAL A 567 -31.94 5.25 19.67
CA VAL A 567 -32.25 4.30 20.74
C VAL A 567 -30.96 3.88 21.43
N LYS A 568 -30.93 4.06 22.73
CA LYS A 568 -29.84 3.60 23.60
C LYS A 568 -30.18 2.27 24.25
N LEU A 569 -29.15 1.55 24.67
CA LEU A 569 -29.33 0.36 25.52
C LEU A 569 -30.08 0.74 26.80
N PRO A 570 -31.05 -0.08 27.26
CA PRO A 570 -31.62 0.07 28.59
C PRO A 570 -30.58 0.07 29.71
N ALA A 571 -30.76 0.89 30.74
CA ALA A 571 -29.81 1.02 31.85
C ALA A 571 -29.47 -0.34 32.53
N ALA A 572 -30.45 -1.23 32.59
CA ALA A 572 -30.24 -2.59 33.14
C ALA A 572 -29.25 -3.43 32.32
N ILE A 573 -29.18 -3.22 31.00
CA ILE A 573 -28.22 -3.89 30.11
C ILE A 573 -26.87 -3.17 30.18
N GLN A 574 -26.85 -1.85 30.20
CA GLN A 574 -25.62 -1.05 30.36
C GLN A 574 -24.87 -1.43 31.66
N ALA A 575 -25.59 -1.66 32.75
CA ALA A 575 -25.02 -2.05 34.04
C ALA A 575 -24.31 -3.42 34.01
N ARG A 576 -24.47 -4.22 32.96
CA ARG A 576 -23.80 -5.54 32.82
C ARG A 576 -22.41 -5.45 32.21
N PHE A 577 -21.99 -4.32 31.65
CA PHE A 577 -20.64 -4.17 31.12
C PHE A 577 -19.60 -4.11 32.25
N ALA A 578 -18.50 -4.82 32.07
CA ALA A 578 -17.42 -4.89 33.06
C ALA A 578 -16.73 -3.55 33.27
N ASN A 579 -16.65 -2.73 32.23
CA ASN A 579 -16.09 -1.37 32.29
C ASN A 579 -16.99 -0.39 31.50
N PRO A 580 -17.86 0.35 32.13
CA PRO A 580 -18.73 1.30 31.44
C PRO A 580 -18.02 2.55 30.88
N LYS A 581 -16.73 2.75 31.21
CA LYS A 581 -15.92 3.89 30.78
C LYS A 581 -15.10 3.63 29.51
N THR A 582 -15.25 2.47 28.87
CA THR A 582 -14.51 2.11 27.67
C THR A 582 -15.47 1.82 26.52
N SER A 583 -15.02 2.16 25.30
CA SER A 583 -15.64 1.72 24.06
C SER A 583 -15.32 0.24 23.85
N THR A 584 -16.26 -0.63 24.02
CA THR A 584 -16.25 -2.06 23.65
C THR A 584 -17.67 -2.50 23.37
N GLY A 585 -18.41 -1.63 22.73
CA GLY A 585 -19.85 -1.63 22.64
C GLY A 585 -20.42 -2.23 21.37
N PHE A 586 -21.18 -1.41 20.69
CA PHE A 586 -21.87 -1.80 19.47
C PHE A 586 -20.88 -1.97 18.33
N GLU A 587 -21.03 -3.10 17.67
CA GLU A 587 -20.41 -3.43 16.40
C GLU A 587 -21.52 -3.67 15.36
N GLY A 588 -21.50 -4.76 14.63
CA GLY A 588 -22.51 -5.06 13.64
C GLY A 588 -23.96 -5.06 14.14
N VAL A 589 -24.87 -4.77 13.23
CA VAL A 589 -26.31 -4.85 13.45
C VAL A 589 -27.00 -5.58 12.30
N ALA A 590 -27.91 -6.51 12.61
CA ALA A 590 -28.75 -7.21 11.64
C ALA A 590 -30.22 -6.99 11.95
N ALA A 591 -31.06 -6.85 10.90
CA ALA A 591 -32.50 -6.71 11.00
C ALA A 591 -33.23 -7.97 10.52
N SER A 592 -34.36 -8.32 11.15
CA SER A 592 -35.29 -9.31 10.60
C SER A 592 -35.92 -8.78 9.30
N ALA A 593 -36.34 -9.69 8.42
CA ALA A 593 -36.92 -9.35 7.12
C ALA A 593 -38.17 -8.44 7.21
N ASP A 594 -38.92 -8.54 8.30
CA ASP A 594 -40.08 -7.68 8.59
C ASP A 594 -39.70 -6.33 9.24
N GLY A 595 -38.39 -6.13 9.54
CA GLY A 595 -37.89 -4.94 10.21
C GLY A 595 -38.28 -4.79 11.69
N HIS A 596 -38.87 -5.81 12.29
CA HIS A 596 -39.38 -5.73 13.65
C HIS A 596 -38.38 -6.16 14.73
N THR A 597 -37.31 -6.85 14.37
CA THR A 597 -36.30 -7.31 15.31
C THR A 597 -34.91 -6.89 14.84
N LEU A 598 -34.15 -6.32 15.75
CA LEU A 598 -32.71 -6.09 15.54
C LEU A 598 -31.87 -7.02 16.41
N TYR A 599 -30.78 -7.47 15.87
CA TYR A 599 -29.72 -8.19 16.57
C TYR A 599 -28.44 -7.35 16.49
N VAL A 600 -27.83 -7.08 17.64
CA VAL A 600 -26.62 -6.23 17.73
C VAL A 600 -25.51 -7.05 18.37
N ALA A 601 -24.35 -7.07 17.76
CA ALA A 601 -23.15 -7.65 18.33
C ALA A 601 -22.54 -6.68 19.34
N ILE A 602 -22.22 -7.17 20.53
CA ILE A 602 -21.39 -6.48 21.51
C ILE A 602 -19.97 -7.03 21.37
N GLN A 603 -19.01 -6.16 21.10
CA GLN A 603 -17.63 -6.55 20.82
C GLN A 603 -17.07 -7.48 21.91
N ARG A 604 -17.05 -7.00 23.15
CA ARG A 604 -16.49 -7.71 24.31
C ARG A 604 -16.84 -7.01 25.61
N GLY A 605 -16.35 -7.54 26.73
CA GLY A 605 -16.48 -6.87 28.04
C GLY A 605 -17.89 -6.90 28.63
N PHE A 606 -18.82 -7.68 28.08
CA PHE A 606 -20.14 -7.88 28.62
C PHE A 606 -20.12 -8.98 29.69
N ASP A 607 -20.90 -8.85 30.74
CA ASP A 607 -20.96 -9.65 31.96
C ASP A 607 -19.84 -9.33 32.96
N LEU A 608 -20.26 -8.79 34.11
CA LEU A 608 -19.36 -8.38 35.21
C LEU A 608 -18.52 -9.52 35.78
N ALA A 609 -19.10 -10.73 35.86
CA ALA A 609 -18.45 -11.87 36.48
C ALA A 609 -17.42 -12.53 35.56
N LYS A 610 -17.70 -12.60 34.28
CA LYS A 610 -16.85 -13.18 33.24
C LYS A 610 -17.00 -12.40 31.94
N PRO A 611 -16.23 -11.31 31.76
CA PRO A 611 -16.35 -10.47 30.58
C PRO A 611 -16.17 -11.25 29.27
N GLN A 612 -17.14 -11.16 28.36
CA GLN A 612 -17.17 -11.84 27.07
C GLN A 612 -17.95 -11.01 26.05
N ALA A 613 -18.14 -11.49 24.83
CA ALA A 613 -19.04 -10.89 23.87
C ALA A 613 -20.51 -11.27 24.14
N ALA A 614 -21.43 -10.54 23.54
CA ALA A 614 -22.87 -10.83 23.67
C ALA A 614 -23.63 -10.47 22.39
N ILE A 615 -24.82 -11.02 22.21
CA ILE A 615 -25.80 -10.58 21.24
C ILE A 615 -26.95 -9.97 22.00
N VAL A 616 -27.30 -8.74 21.65
CA VAL A 616 -28.49 -8.06 22.14
C VAL A 616 -29.58 -8.12 21.06
N LYS A 617 -30.74 -8.63 21.39
CA LYS A 617 -31.91 -8.67 20.54
C LYS A 617 -32.91 -7.66 21.02
N TRP A 618 -33.39 -6.79 20.12
CA TRP A 618 -34.44 -5.82 20.39
C TRP A 618 -35.65 -6.07 19.48
N HIS A 619 -36.78 -6.44 20.09
CA HIS A 619 -38.07 -6.52 19.38
C HIS A 619 -38.77 -5.18 19.45
N ILE A 620 -38.78 -4.45 18.35
CA ILE A 620 -39.22 -3.05 18.26
C ILE A 620 -40.69 -2.84 18.67
N PRO A 621 -41.69 -3.62 18.14
CA PRO A 621 -43.08 -3.38 18.45
C PRO A 621 -43.45 -3.53 19.93
N SER A 622 -42.80 -4.45 20.65
CA SER A 622 -43.04 -4.63 22.09
C SER A 622 -42.03 -3.90 22.96
N ASN A 623 -41.03 -3.27 22.36
CA ASN A 623 -39.86 -2.68 23.03
C ASN A 623 -39.19 -3.65 24.02
N THR A 624 -39.12 -4.94 23.65
CA THR A 624 -38.53 -5.98 24.48
C THR A 624 -37.06 -6.20 24.11
N TRP A 625 -36.19 -6.13 25.11
CA TRP A 625 -34.76 -6.36 24.99
C TRP A 625 -34.38 -7.72 25.60
N THR A 626 -33.51 -8.45 24.94
CA THR A 626 -33.06 -9.77 25.37
C THR A 626 -31.54 -9.85 25.12
N THR A 627 -30.79 -10.47 26.02
CA THR A 627 -29.35 -10.62 25.91
C THR A 627 -28.92 -12.07 26.00
N ALA A 628 -28.02 -12.50 25.11
CA ALA A 628 -27.41 -13.81 25.15
C ALA A 628 -25.88 -13.66 25.12
N LEU A 629 -25.18 -14.51 25.86
CA LEU A 629 -23.73 -14.49 25.95
C LEU A 629 -23.12 -15.27 24.77
N TYR A 630 -22.07 -14.70 24.17
CA TYR A 630 -21.36 -15.32 23.08
C TYR A 630 -19.93 -15.73 23.52
N PRO A 631 -19.61 -17.03 23.54
CA PRO A 631 -18.29 -17.51 23.96
C PRO A 631 -17.26 -17.25 22.84
N LEU A 632 -16.36 -16.28 23.06
CA LEU A 632 -15.25 -16.00 22.15
C LEU A 632 -14.25 -17.17 22.11
N ALA A 633 -13.58 -17.37 20.98
CA ALA A 633 -12.42 -18.24 20.88
C ALA A 633 -11.27 -17.68 21.74
N GLN A 634 -10.31 -18.54 22.05
CA GLN A 634 -9.09 -18.12 22.76
C GLN A 634 -7.97 -17.90 21.74
N HIS A 635 -7.21 -16.84 21.93
CA HIS A 635 -5.96 -16.62 21.22
C HIS A 635 -4.82 -17.38 21.94
N SER A 636 -3.85 -17.91 21.17
CA SER A 636 -2.71 -18.66 21.75
C SER A 636 -1.72 -17.75 22.50
N GLN A 637 -1.73 -16.45 22.23
CA GLN A 637 -0.83 -15.45 22.82
C GLN A 637 -1.56 -14.56 23.85
N ASP A 638 -0.82 -13.63 24.48
CA ASP A 638 -1.33 -12.77 25.55
C ASP A 638 -2.60 -12.00 25.13
N ALA A 639 -3.69 -12.24 25.85
CA ALA A 639 -4.99 -11.60 25.63
C ALA A 639 -5.00 -10.07 25.80
N LYS A 640 -3.98 -9.45 26.40
CA LYS A 640 -3.86 -8.00 26.47
C LYS A 640 -3.42 -7.39 25.13
N GLN A 641 -2.54 -8.10 24.43
CA GLN A 641 -2.05 -7.68 23.12
C GLN A 641 -2.98 -8.12 21.98
N PHE A 642 -3.52 -9.34 22.07
CA PHE A 642 -4.35 -9.98 21.06
C PHE A 642 -5.76 -10.24 21.58
N TRP A 643 -6.46 -9.18 22.00
CA TRP A 643 -7.83 -9.35 22.49
C TRP A 643 -8.75 -9.89 21.39
N MET A 644 -9.75 -10.66 21.83
CA MET A 644 -10.79 -11.23 20.97
C MET A 644 -12.06 -10.42 21.04
N GLY A 645 -12.76 -10.28 19.91
CA GLY A 645 -14.05 -9.59 19.83
C GLY A 645 -14.91 -10.03 18.65
N LEU A 646 -16.17 -9.61 18.68
CA LEU A 646 -17.07 -9.63 17.52
C LEU A 646 -16.90 -8.32 16.77
N SER A 647 -17.01 -8.36 15.43
CA SER A 647 -17.02 -7.17 14.58
C SER A 647 -18.29 -7.03 13.79
N GLU A 648 -18.97 -8.13 13.41
CA GLU A 648 -20.17 -8.02 12.57
C GLU A 648 -21.17 -9.13 12.88
N ILE A 649 -22.44 -8.88 12.55
CA ILE A 649 -23.55 -9.83 12.65
C ILE A 649 -24.46 -9.71 11.42
N THR A 650 -24.79 -10.82 10.81
CA THR A 650 -25.72 -10.89 9.65
C THR A 650 -26.77 -11.98 9.86
N LEU A 651 -28.04 -11.66 9.63
CA LEU A 651 -29.13 -12.64 9.72
C LEU A 651 -29.40 -13.28 8.37
N LEU A 652 -29.37 -14.61 8.32
CA LEU A 652 -29.71 -15.39 7.13
C LEU A 652 -31.22 -15.69 7.05
N PRO A 653 -31.77 -15.92 5.84
CA PRO A 653 -33.17 -16.29 5.67
C PRO A 653 -33.59 -17.58 6.38
N ASP A 654 -32.63 -18.49 6.66
CA ASP A 654 -32.89 -19.74 7.34
C ASP A 654 -32.91 -19.62 8.89
N GLY A 655 -32.76 -18.41 9.42
CA GLY A 655 -32.78 -18.12 10.85
C GLY A 655 -31.46 -18.24 11.55
N ARG A 656 -30.35 -18.49 10.84
CA ARG A 656 -29.01 -18.40 11.42
C ARG A 656 -28.52 -16.95 11.46
N LEU A 657 -27.84 -16.59 12.55
CA LEU A 657 -27.02 -15.40 12.64
C LEU A 657 -25.58 -15.79 12.34
N LEU A 658 -24.96 -15.12 11.40
CA LEU A 658 -23.50 -15.20 11.18
C LEU A 658 -22.81 -14.13 12.02
N LEU A 659 -21.70 -14.47 12.63
CA LEU A 659 -20.91 -13.56 13.46
C LEU A 659 -19.46 -13.60 13.01
N LEU A 660 -18.89 -12.44 12.76
CA LEU A 660 -17.48 -12.28 12.47
C LEU A 660 -16.72 -12.06 13.76
N GLU A 661 -15.86 -13.01 14.07
CA GLU A 661 -15.03 -13.04 15.29
C GLU A 661 -13.56 -12.85 14.89
N ARG A 662 -12.90 -11.88 15.49
CA ARG A 662 -11.50 -11.57 15.23
C ARG A 662 -10.67 -11.33 16.48
N ASP A 663 -9.36 -11.51 16.35
CA ASP A 663 -8.36 -10.96 17.25
C ASP A 663 -7.90 -9.57 16.78
N LYS A 664 -7.11 -8.88 17.60
CA LYS A 664 -6.41 -7.64 17.25
C LYS A 664 -5.06 -7.93 16.55
N GLY A 665 -4.95 -8.98 15.75
CA GLY A 665 -3.74 -9.28 15.00
C GLY A 665 -3.86 -8.84 13.54
N GLY A 666 -2.75 -8.44 12.91
CA GLY A 666 -2.66 -8.12 11.48
C GLY A 666 -2.49 -6.64 11.14
N GLY A 667 -2.33 -5.76 12.11
CA GLY A 667 -2.11 -4.33 11.91
C GLY A 667 -0.64 -3.93 11.93
N GLU A 668 -0.40 -2.63 12.10
CA GLU A 668 0.91 -2.01 12.05
C GLU A 668 2.00 -2.76 12.82
N GLY A 669 3.14 -2.93 12.17
CA GLY A 669 4.50 -3.10 12.73
C GLY A 669 4.79 -4.28 13.62
N LYS A 670 3.82 -5.02 14.16
CA LYS A 670 4.11 -6.05 15.17
C LYS A 670 3.25 -7.29 15.08
N ALA A 671 2.29 -7.36 14.20
CA ALA A 671 1.23 -8.32 14.40
C ALA A 671 0.60 -8.88 13.14
N ILE A 672 1.36 -9.22 12.17
CA ILE A 672 0.98 -10.24 11.18
C ILE A 672 0.56 -11.57 11.84
N ASN A 673 0.72 -11.69 13.14
CA ASN A 673 0.30 -12.82 13.95
C ASN A 673 -1.21 -12.88 14.20
N ALA A 674 -2.05 -12.38 13.27
CA ALA A 674 -3.48 -12.66 13.31
C ALA A 674 -3.70 -14.18 13.34
N GLU A 675 -4.37 -14.67 14.36
CA GLU A 675 -4.67 -16.09 14.53
C GLU A 675 -6.12 -16.38 14.21
N VAL A 676 -7.02 -15.49 14.62
CA VAL A 676 -8.45 -15.69 14.54
C VAL A 676 -9.12 -14.62 13.69
N LYS A 677 -9.54 -15.00 12.48
CA LYS A 677 -10.45 -14.25 11.59
C LYS A 677 -11.49 -15.28 11.13
N ARG A 678 -12.57 -15.46 11.89
CA ARG A 678 -13.50 -16.58 11.69
C ARG A 678 -14.95 -16.12 11.66
N ILE A 679 -15.74 -16.77 10.84
CA ILE A 679 -17.18 -16.61 10.78
C ILE A 679 -17.82 -17.83 11.41
N TYR A 680 -18.63 -17.58 12.44
CA TYR A 680 -19.43 -18.59 13.11
C TYR A 680 -20.91 -18.36 12.86
N SER A 681 -21.72 -19.42 12.97
CA SER A 681 -23.16 -19.33 13.00
C SER A 681 -23.73 -19.70 14.37
N VAL A 682 -24.79 -19.02 14.77
CA VAL A 682 -25.67 -19.38 15.89
C VAL A 682 -27.13 -19.33 15.41
N ASN A 683 -28.04 -20.01 16.07
CA ASN A 683 -29.46 -19.92 15.75
C ASN A 683 -30.06 -18.66 16.40
N ALA A 684 -30.73 -17.81 15.63
CA ALA A 684 -31.38 -16.61 16.14
C ALA A 684 -32.49 -16.90 17.20
N ALA A 685 -33.08 -18.08 17.12
CA ALA A 685 -34.06 -18.54 18.12
C ALA A 685 -33.44 -18.79 19.51
N ASP A 686 -32.15 -19.10 19.57
CA ASP A 686 -31.41 -19.36 20.81
C ASP A 686 -31.02 -18.05 21.52
N VAL A 687 -31.17 -16.88 20.88
CA VAL A 687 -30.96 -15.59 21.52
C VAL A 687 -32.10 -15.28 22.49
N THR A 688 -31.98 -15.88 23.68
CA THR A 688 -32.93 -15.75 24.80
C THR A 688 -32.19 -15.23 26.03
N GLU A 689 -32.93 -14.61 26.97
CA GLU A 689 -32.29 -13.93 28.11
C GLU A 689 -31.40 -14.87 28.93
N GLY A 690 -30.16 -14.47 29.09
CA GLY A 690 -29.15 -15.19 29.86
C GLY A 690 -28.60 -16.47 29.21
N ALA A 691 -29.05 -16.83 28.01
CA ALA A 691 -28.53 -18.00 27.30
C ALA A 691 -27.04 -17.85 26.98
N VAL A 692 -26.30 -18.95 27.02
CA VAL A 692 -24.94 -19.06 26.46
C VAL A 692 -25.04 -19.75 25.10
N LEU A 693 -24.68 -19.05 24.03
CA LEU A 693 -24.89 -19.52 22.68
C LEU A 693 -23.89 -20.63 22.29
N THR A 694 -24.38 -21.59 21.52
CA THR A 694 -23.53 -22.61 20.88
C THR A 694 -23.22 -22.16 19.45
N LYS A 695 -21.95 -22.03 19.10
CA LYS A 695 -21.52 -21.58 17.78
C LYS A 695 -20.94 -22.72 16.94
N THR A 696 -21.15 -22.63 15.62
CA THR A 696 -20.60 -23.56 14.63
C THR A 696 -19.73 -22.77 13.64
N LEU A 697 -18.48 -23.26 13.41
CA LEU A 697 -17.58 -22.63 12.45
C LEU A 697 -18.14 -22.74 11.02
N VAL A 698 -18.23 -21.61 10.31
CA VAL A 698 -18.64 -21.51 8.90
C VAL A 698 -17.44 -21.32 8.00
N LYS A 699 -16.58 -20.34 8.30
CA LYS A 699 -15.36 -20.01 7.53
C LYS A 699 -14.22 -19.68 8.48
N ASP A 700 -13.00 -20.01 8.06
CA ASP A 700 -11.77 -19.52 8.67
C ASP A 700 -11.02 -18.68 7.62
N LEU A 701 -11.15 -17.36 7.70
CA LEU A 701 -10.64 -16.44 6.66
C LEU A 701 -9.12 -16.50 6.53
N ARG A 702 -8.43 -16.76 7.63
CA ARG A 702 -6.96 -16.94 7.62
C ARG A 702 -6.55 -18.19 6.86
N ARG A 703 -7.15 -19.32 7.17
CA ARG A 703 -6.82 -20.62 6.58
C ARG A 703 -7.30 -20.72 5.14
N ASP A 704 -8.53 -20.27 4.88
CA ASP A 704 -9.22 -20.54 3.62
C ASP A 704 -8.88 -19.50 2.53
N PHE A 705 -8.52 -18.25 2.93
CA PHE A 705 -8.33 -17.12 2.02
C PHE A 705 -7.04 -16.32 2.27
N ASN A 706 -6.17 -16.76 3.19
CA ASN A 706 -4.98 -16.00 3.61
C ASN A 706 -5.31 -14.53 3.94
N TYR A 707 -6.37 -14.33 4.73
CA TYR A 707 -6.84 -13.01 5.10
C TYR A 707 -6.00 -12.48 6.27
N LEU A 708 -5.12 -11.49 5.99
CA LEU A 708 -4.14 -10.97 6.93
C LEU A 708 -4.54 -9.63 7.56
N GLN A 709 -5.55 -8.96 7.02
CA GLN A 709 -6.01 -7.66 7.48
C GLN A 709 -6.44 -7.70 8.95
N GLU A 710 -6.06 -6.69 9.74
CA GLU A 710 -6.38 -6.61 11.16
C GLU A 710 -7.89 -6.56 11.39
N LYS A 711 -8.51 -5.55 10.80
CA LYS A 711 -9.91 -5.19 11.04
C LYS A 711 -10.82 -5.80 9.98
N ALA A 712 -11.02 -7.13 10.01
CA ALA A 712 -12.15 -7.73 9.29
C ALA A 712 -13.44 -7.30 9.99
N GLU A 713 -14.29 -6.46 9.35
CA GLU A 713 -15.38 -5.81 10.06
C GLU A 713 -16.74 -5.94 9.40
N GLY A 714 -16.92 -5.57 8.12
CA GLY A 714 -18.23 -5.65 7.47
C GLY A 714 -18.52 -7.03 6.86
N MET A 715 -19.76 -7.49 6.96
CA MET A 715 -20.21 -8.78 6.39
C MET A 715 -21.65 -8.72 5.91
N ALA A 716 -21.91 -9.13 4.64
CA ALA A 716 -23.26 -9.21 4.08
C ALA A 716 -23.40 -10.35 3.08
N VAL A 717 -24.65 -10.79 2.81
CA VAL A 717 -24.95 -11.83 1.80
C VAL A 717 -25.61 -11.19 0.58
N LEU A 718 -24.90 -11.16 -0.55
CA LEU A 718 -25.44 -10.67 -1.82
C LEU A 718 -25.44 -11.80 -2.86
N ASN A 719 -26.57 -12.02 -3.54
CA ASN A 719 -26.77 -13.08 -4.53
C ASN A 719 -26.47 -14.48 -3.99
N GLY A 720 -26.63 -14.69 -2.68
CA GLY A 720 -26.38 -15.96 -2.01
C GLY A 720 -24.93 -16.22 -1.65
N ASP A 721 -24.01 -15.32 -1.98
CA ASP A 721 -22.62 -15.36 -1.57
C ASP A 721 -22.34 -14.41 -0.40
N LEU A 722 -21.47 -14.83 0.50
CA LEU A 722 -21.07 -14.07 1.67
C LEU A 722 -19.86 -13.20 1.35
N TRP A 723 -20.02 -11.91 1.54
CA TRP A 723 -19.00 -10.87 1.35
C TRP A 723 -18.45 -10.40 2.68
N VAL A 724 -17.16 -10.16 2.73
CA VAL A 724 -16.46 -9.61 3.90
C VAL A 724 -15.60 -8.46 3.44
N VAL A 725 -15.55 -7.39 4.22
CA VAL A 725 -14.68 -6.23 3.99
C VAL A 725 -13.90 -5.90 5.27
N ASN A 726 -12.70 -5.33 5.12
CA ASN A 726 -11.96 -4.77 6.25
C ASN A 726 -12.08 -3.25 6.32
N ASP A 727 -12.02 -2.72 7.51
CA ASP A 727 -11.61 -1.35 7.74
C ASP A 727 -10.10 -1.23 7.47
N ASN A 728 -9.71 -0.26 6.63
CA ASN A 728 -8.33 0.03 6.26
C ASN A 728 -7.76 1.27 6.96
N ASP A 729 -8.42 1.76 8.01
CA ASP A 729 -8.09 3.02 8.69
C ASP A 729 -7.95 4.24 7.73
N GLY A 730 -8.59 4.16 6.55
CA GLY A 730 -8.59 5.20 5.52
C GLY A 730 -7.32 5.28 4.66
N ALA A 731 -6.36 4.36 4.79
CA ALA A 731 -5.08 4.45 4.07
C ALA A 731 -4.52 3.11 3.57
N GLY A 732 -4.92 1.99 4.12
CA GLY A 732 -4.42 0.67 3.72
C GLY A 732 -5.21 0.03 2.57
N TRP A 733 -4.94 -1.22 2.32
CA TRP A 733 -5.68 -2.01 1.34
C TRP A 733 -7.07 -2.39 1.86
N THR A 734 -8.13 -1.89 1.21
CA THR A 734 -9.49 -2.41 1.42
C THR A 734 -9.68 -3.68 0.61
N ARG A 735 -9.81 -4.81 1.29
CA ARG A 735 -10.02 -6.13 0.70
C ARG A 735 -11.49 -6.51 0.80
N LEU A 736 -12.23 -6.42 -0.31
CA LEU A 736 -13.59 -6.92 -0.41
C LEU A 736 -13.53 -8.37 -0.92
N LEU A 737 -13.89 -9.33 -0.06
CA LEU A 737 -13.72 -10.75 -0.28
C LEU A 737 -15.08 -11.45 -0.45
N ASN A 738 -15.29 -12.13 -1.56
CA ASN A 738 -16.36 -13.11 -1.73
C ASN A 738 -15.91 -14.47 -1.17
N THR A 739 -16.49 -14.90 -0.07
CA THR A 739 -16.17 -16.18 0.58
C THR A 739 -17.01 -17.36 0.04
N GLY A 740 -17.87 -17.11 -0.95
CA GLY A 740 -18.86 -18.07 -1.46
C GLY A 740 -20.05 -18.25 -0.51
N LYS A 741 -20.75 -19.34 -0.64
CA LYS A 741 -21.95 -19.61 0.17
C LYS A 741 -21.65 -19.68 1.67
N PRO A 742 -22.52 -19.10 2.52
CA PRO A 742 -22.37 -19.13 3.96
C PRO A 742 -22.65 -20.51 4.57
#